data_01a52179be4527caa352e02ec28afee6
#
_entry.id   01a52179be4527caa352e02ec28afee6
#
_cell.length_a   1.000
_cell.length_b   1.000
_cell.length_c   1.000
_cell.angle_alpha   90.00
_cell.angle_beta   90.00
_cell.angle_gamma   90.00
#
_symmetry.space_group_name_H-M   'P 1'
#
loop_
_entity.id
_entity.type
_entity.pdbx_description
1 polymer ?
#
loop_
_entity_poly.entity_id
_entity_poly.type
_entity_poly.pdbx_seq_one_letter_code
_entity_poly.pdbx_strand_id
1 'polypeptide(L)'
;MSGPARNLPMRRTRRRRIALLCTLAMAFAGLAATTVGSPATAADSPVAHGSVNQVWATDLPPDATVALLDQAGTTVQSKKVDAQGGVLFREVAAGPGYRLRLPGQVESAPVTVHDDAAEPWDDSVYDQTIKPDGYGYLTTRDGTQLAYTVHLPTHPATLGIGVPSELENILPNLGLPYLPPYPTLIEYSGYATATPKGPESGIAVIANLMGFAVVDVSMRGTGCSGGAFDFFETMQNLDAYDVIETVARQPWVKGHKVGMMGISYGGISQLFAAQYNPPSLAAIAPLSTIASVPTTLFPGGYLNTGFALNWALDRVADSKPASATTGQPYAWEQIQAGDTTCAANQAMHGQALDLLAKIKANQHYVPATADPLDPVTFVHKIKTPVFMACQWEDEQTGGYCPVLARHMTGTDKKWFTFTNGVHTDSLDPATLNRMFDFFQLYVADEAPNLKSILLKGTAPLIMQQAFGLPQGDTVTLPSDPIQGKLTYDAALKAFEALPRVTVRFDNGAGDQTPGNPVAAYEHTYSAMPVPEQQATTWYMGKNGALSPSKPGQTSVTGYTSDAKATPATNFTGNTGAGGLWGNASQWSWNWVQHPDSGTGATKNTAVSFVTDPLTTDTTVVGTGAAYLNLRSSTPDVDLMATITEVRPDGTETYVQSGYVRASNRVLDHTDSSHMKQASTELEPILSLRAADVHTMPKDTFTPVAVPLYYQGHAYRAGSRIRVTISAPHGDQPIWAFDSTEPGKPSQVAIATGPVGEKKQDNPMSRLVLPVIPDQSIPTDYPPCPSLRNQPCRTYQAIDNPVLPGEVVYAALPKQKSTSTPSSGSGGTSSGSNASPAGHADAVSAGGAASSQTDGADSLPSTGSSVTWTALLAALAAVVLGTQLWTAGRFGHRRMRRGAGTIAR
;
A
#
# COMPACT_ATOMS: atom_id res chain seq x y z
N MET A 1 -1.31 66.03 -1.06
CA MET A 1 -0.65 66.87 -2.09
C MET A 1 -0.50 66.02 -3.29
N SER A 2 -1.43 66.04 -4.13
CA SER A 2 -1.55 66.66 -5.47
C SER A 2 -0.77 65.89 -6.54
N GLY A 3 -1.59 65.28 -7.41
CA GLY A 3 -1.22 64.66 -8.68
C GLY A 3 -0.71 65.70 -9.71
N PRO A 4 -0.74 65.54 -11.05
CA PRO A 4 -1.72 64.82 -11.85
C PRO A 4 -1.17 64.09 -13.09
N ALA A 5 -2.11 63.39 -13.73
CA ALA A 5 -2.11 62.73 -15.02
C ALA A 5 -1.66 63.56 -16.24
N ARG A 6 -1.28 62.91 -17.31
CA ARG A 6 -1.56 63.36 -18.70
C ARG A 6 -1.68 62.21 -19.68
N ASN A 7 -2.72 62.31 -20.46
CA ASN A 7 -3.30 61.49 -21.53
C ASN A 7 -2.65 61.67 -22.92
N LEU A 8 -2.74 60.60 -23.75
CA LEU A 8 -3.16 60.57 -25.20
C LEU A 8 -2.08 60.92 -26.29
N PRO A 9 -2.25 60.55 -27.58
CA PRO A 9 -3.31 59.80 -28.24
C PRO A 9 -2.92 58.69 -29.27
N MET A 10 -3.93 57.95 -29.66
CA MET A 10 -4.09 57.08 -30.83
C MET A 10 -3.48 57.52 -32.16
N ARG A 11 -3.07 56.56 -32.99
CA ARG A 11 -3.34 56.62 -34.46
C ARG A 11 -3.79 55.26 -35.01
N ARG A 12 -5.02 55.30 -35.56
CA ARG A 12 -5.64 54.33 -36.50
C ARG A 12 -5.00 54.52 -37.86
N THR A 13 -4.78 53.44 -38.60
CA THR A 13 -4.83 53.46 -40.09
C THR A 13 -5.61 52.25 -40.61
N ARG A 14 -6.69 52.59 -41.28
CA ARG A 14 -7.56 51.75 -42.13
C ARG A 14 -6.86 51.54 -43.49
N ARG A 15 -7.01 50.35 -44.10
CA ARG A 15 -7.28 50.16 -45.55
C ARG A 15 -7.94 48.79 -45.67
N ARG A 16 -9.24 48.69 -45.96
CA ARG A 16 -10.09 48.71 -47.17
C ARG A 16 -9.73 47.58 -48.16
N ARG A 17 -10.67 46.59 -48.13
CA ARG A 17 -11.53 46.03 -49.16
C ARG A 17 -10.97 45.82 -50.58
N ILE A 18 -11.14 44.57 -51.12
CA ILE A 18 -11.76 44.34 -52.41
C ILE A 18 -12.54 43.00 -52.33
N ALA A 19 -13.86 43.09 -52.58
CA ALA A 19 -14.76 41.99 -52.85
C ALA A 19 -14.86 41.87 -54.37
N LEU A 20 -14.96 40.65 -54.88
CA LEU A 20 -15.43 40.42 -56.24
C LEU A 20 -16.47 39.31 -56.23
N LEU A 21 -17.71 39.74 -56.48
CA LEU A 21 -18.85 38.90 -56.82
C LEU A 21 -18.70 38.39 -58.25
N CYS A 22 -19.08 37.16 -58.55
CA CYS A 22 -19.67 36.74 -59.81
C CYS A 22 -20.77 35.76 -59.55
N THR A 23 -22.02 36.27 -59.74
CA THR A 23 -23.26 35.54 -59.96
C THR A 23 -23.42 35.24 -61.44
N LEU A 24 -23.90 34.05 -61.82
CA LEU A 24 -24.71 33.73 -62.96
C LEU A 24 -25.31 32.32 -62.81
N ALA A 25 -26.56 32.27 -62.55
CA ALA A 25 -27.75 32.05 -63.36
C ALA A 25 -27.98 30.56 -63.76
N MET A 26 -29.12 30.12 -63.36
CA MET A 26 -29.79 28.83 -63.49
C MET A 26 -30.01 28.47 -64.96
N ALA A 27 -29.95 27.15 -65.29
CA ALA A 27 -30.78 26.51 -66.30
C ALA A 27 -31.21 25.14 -65.80
N PHE A 28 -32.50 24.97 -65.62
CA PHE A 28 -33.16 23.69 -65.36
C PHE A 28 -33.02 22.78 -66.57
N ALA A 29 -32.51 21.58 -66.43
CA ALA A 29 -32.79 20.43 -67.26
C ALA A 29 -32.91 19.20 -66.33
N GLY A 30 -34.15 18.75 -66.19
CA GLY A 30 -34.41 17.50 -65.45
C GLY A 30 -33.86 16.28 -66.22
N LEU A 31 -32.99 15.54 -65.48
CA LEU A 31 -32.72 14.15 -65.85
C LEU A 31 -32.92 13.38 -64.56
N ALA A 32 -33.87 12.41 -64.62
CA ALA A 32 -34.01 11.42 -63.56
C ALA A 32 -32.72 10.62 -63.47
N ALA A 33 -31.87 10.93 -62.49
CA ALA A 33 -30.74 10.10 -62.10
C ALA A 33 -31.28 9.00 -61.18
N THR A 34 -31.37 7.80 -61.67
CA THR A 34 -31.38 6.62 -60.83
C THR A 34 -30.15 6.69 -59.94
N THR A 35 -30.34 6.84 -58.65
CA THR A 35 -29.30 6.66 -57.64
C THR A 35 -28.88 5.19 -57.72
N VAL A 36 -27.81 4.93 -58.47
CA VAL A 36 -26.98 3.76 -58.23
C VAL A 36 -26.35 4.02 -56.86
N GLY A 37 -26.89 3.36 -55.84
CA GLY A 37 -26.24 3.32 -54.52
C GLY A 37 -24.81 2.88 -54.73
N SER A 38 -23.87 3.71 -54.33
CA SER A 38 -22.48 3.24 -54.19
C SER A 38 -22.53 1.90 -53.45
N PRO A 39 -21.87 0.86 -53.92
CA PRO A 39 -21.79 -0.36 -53.13
C PRO A 39 -21.22 0.05 -51.78
N ALA A 40 -21.99 -0.24 -50.71
CA ALA A 40 -21.45 -0.18 -49.37
C ALA A 40 -20.13 -0.96 -49.44
N THR A 41 -19.02 -0.30 -49.19
CA THR A 41 -17.76 -0.98 -48.97
C THR A 41 -18.05 -2.01 -47.89
N ALA A 42 -17.84 -3.29 -48.23
CA ALA A 42 -17.96 -4.36 -47.25
C ALA A 42 -17.17 -3.89 -46.00
N ALA A 43 -17.86 -3.80 -44.90
CA ALA A 43 -17.17 -3.45 -43.64
C ALA A 43 -16.07 -4.49 -43.44
N ASP A 44 -14.84 -4.05 -43.29
CA ASP A 44 -13.74 -4.96 -43.01
C ASP A 44 -14.09 -5.80 -41.77
N SER A 45 -13.78 -7.09 -41.81
CA SER A 45 -14.01 -7.97 -40.68
C SER A 45 -13.23 -7.47 -39.48
N PRO A 46 -13.84 -7.37 -38.27
CA PRO A 46 -13.13 -6.89 -37.10
C PRO A 46 -11.97 -7.82 -36.74
N VAL A 47 -10.86 -7.27 -36.27
CA VAL A 47 -9.75 -8.02 -35.73
C VAL A 47 -10.01 -8.25 -34.25
N ALA A 48 -10.27 -9.49 -33.86
CA ALA A 48 -10.41 -9.88 -32.46
C ALA A 48 -9.10 -10.43 -31.92
N HIS A 49 -8.84 -10.19 -30.67
CA HIS A 49 -7.71 -10.74 -29.92
C HIS A 49 -8.22 -11.54 -28.73
N GLY A 50 -7.76 -12.79 -28.63
CA GLY A 50 -7.95 -13.62 -27.44
C GLY A 50 -6.86 -13.33 -26.43
N SER A 51 -7.23 -13.27 -25.16
CA SER A 51 -6.33 -13.05 -24.04
C SER A 51 -6.72 -14.01 -22.88
N VAL A 52 -6.17 -13.81 -21.70
CA VAL A 52 -6.53 -14.64 -20.53
C VAL A 52 -7.87 -14.18 -19.98
N ASN A 53 -8.85 -15.09 -20.05
CA ASN A 53 -10.24 -14.83 -19.65
C ASN A 53 -10.87 -13.58 -20.29
N GLN A 54 -10.35 -13.15 -21.47
CA GLN A 54 -10.76 -11.92 -22.12
C GLN A 54 -10.75 -12.06 -23.65
N VAL A 55 -11.62 -11.26 -24.32
CA VAL A 55 -11.55 -10.98 -25.76
C VAL A 55 -11.65 -9.48 -25.97
N TRP A 56 -10.78 -8.93 -26.80
CA TRP A 56 -10.77 -7.50 -27.08
C TRP A 56 -10.60 -7.22 -28.58
N ALA A 57 -10.97 -6.01 -28.99
CA ALA A 57 -10.75 -5.47 -30.32
C ALA A 57 -10.68 -3.95 -30.29
N THR A 58 -9.99 -3.39 -31.26
CA THR A 58 -9.90 -1.93 -31.54
C THR A 58 -10.35 -1.62 -32.94
N ASP A 59 -10.34 -0.34 -33.33
CA ASP A 59 -10.68 0.16 -34.63
C ASP A 59 -12.13 -0.16 -35.07
N LEU A 60 -12.99 -0.33 -34.09
CA LEU A 60 -14.41 -0.60 -34.31
C LEU A 60 -15.22 0.71 -34.40
N PRO A 61 -16.35 0.73 -35.12
CA PRO A 61 -17.21 1.93 -35.15
C PRO A 61 -17.72 2.27 -33.73
N PRO A 62 -17.47 3.48 -33.21
CA PRO A 62 -18.00 3.92 -31.92
C PRO A 62 -19.51 3.73 -31.81
N ASP A 63 -19.99 3.43 -30.60
CA ASP A 63 -21.39 3.13 -30.26
C ASP A 63 -21.99 1.87 -30.93
N ALA A 64 -21.26 1.17 -31.82
CA ALA A 64 -21.71 -0.09 -32.37
C ALA A 64 -21.90 -1.13 -31.24
N THR A 65 -22.96 -1.94 -31.31
CA THR A 65 -23.13 -3.07 -30.38
C THR A 65 -22.44 -4.29 -30.98
N VAL A 66 -21.45 -4.80 -30.24
CA VAL A 66 -20.69 -5.99 -30.62
C VAL A 66 -21.14 -7.15 -29.73
N ALA A 67 -21.43 -8.29 -30.35
CA ALA A 67 -21.70 -9.55 -29.66
C ALA A 67 -20.44 -10.43 -29.67
N LEU A 68 -20.08 -10.96 -28.50
CA LEU A 68 -19.12 -12.05 -28.37
C LEU A 68 -19.86 -13.38 -28.54
N LEU A 69 -19.40 -14.18 -29.48
CA LEU A 69 -19.95 -15.50 -29.77
C LEU A 69 -18.98 -16.58 -29.28
N ASP A 70 -19.53 -17.68 -28.75
CA ASP A 70 -18.78 -18.91 -28.51
C ASP A 70 -18.52 -19.69 -29.80
N GLN A 71 -17.85 -20.83 -29.70
CA GLN A 71 -17.55 -21.72 -30.83
C GLN A 71 -18.82 -22.21 -31.55
N ALA A 72 -19.93 -22.40 -30.84
CA ALA A 72 -21.21 -22.81 -31.40
C ALA A 72 -21.98 -21.67 -32.07
N GLY A 73 -21.50 -20.42 -31.97
CA GLY A 73 -22.16 -19.24 -32.51
C GLY A 73 -23.22 -18.63 -31.57
N THR A 74 -23.27 -19.09 -30.30
CA THR A 74 -24.14 -18.54 -29.28
C THR A 74 -23.57 -17.25 -28.73
N THR A 75 -24.40 -16.21 -28.57
CA THR A 75 -23.97 -14.97 -27.95
C THR A 75 -23.73 -15.18 -26.46
N VAL A 76 -22.48 -15.00 -26.02
CA VAL A 76 -22.06 -15.05 -24.61
C VAL A 76 -22.26 -13.74 -23.91
N GLN A 77 -21.79 -12.65 -24.53
CA GLN A 77 -21.89 -11.29 -24.03
C GLN A 77 -22.16 -10.32 -25.17
N SER A 78 -22.67 -9.12 -24.83
CA SER A 78 -22.81 -8.01 -25.78
C SER A 78 -22.41 -6.70 -25.12
N LYS A 79 -21.62 -5.90 -25.81
CA LYS A 79 -21.13 -4.60 -25.32
C LYS A 79 -21.15 -3.55 -26.42
N LYS A 80 -21.19 -2.29 -26.02
CA LYS A 80 -20.98 -1.15 -26.93
C LYS A 80 -19.49 -0.84 -27.05
N VAL A 81 -19.09 -0.52 -28.25
CA VAL A 81 -17.79 0.06 -28.58
C VAL A 81 -17.70 1.45 -27.96
N ASP A 82 -16.58 1.77 -27.33
CA ASP A 82 -16.37 3.08 -26.76
C ASP A 82 -16.00 4.15 -27.81
N ALA A 83 -15.80 5.38 -27.36
CA ALA A 83 -15.49 6.50 -28.23
C ALA A 83 -14.11 6.40 -28.92
N GLN A 84 -13.22 5.54 -28.41
CA GLN A 84 -11.89 5.25 -28.96
C GLN A 84 -11.92 4.10 -29.98
N GLY A 85 -13.06 3.45 -30.18
CA GLY A 85 -13.19 2.28 -31.05
C GLY A 85 -12.79 0.98 -30.37
N GLY A 86 -12.66 0.96 -29.05
CA GLY A 86 -12.30 -0.22 -28.27
C GLY A 86 -13.49 -0.98 -27.71
N VAL A 87 -13.35 -2.31 -27.56
CA VAL A 87 -14.27 -3.16 -26.81
C VAL A 87 -13.49 -4.24 -26.08
N LEU A 88 -13.84 -4.51 -24.81
CA LEU A 88 -13.24 -5.56 -24.00
C LEU A 88 -14.32 -6.39 -23.31
N PHE A 89 -14.32 -7.68 -23.55
CA PHE A 89 -15.12 -8.68 -22.87
C PHE A 89 -14.26 -9.34 -21.79
N ARG A 90 -14.61 -9.15 -20.52
CA ARG A 90 -13.98 -9.77 -19.35
C ARG A 90 -14.77 -10.99 -18.88
N GLU A 91 -14.14 -11.84 -18.05
CA GLU A 91 -14.75 -13.04 -17.48
C GLU A 91 -15.25 -14.02 -18.56
N VAL A 92 -14.49 -14.15 -19.63
CA VAL A 92 -14.75 -15.11 -20.71
C VAL A 92 -14.09 -16.44 -20.36
N ALA A 93 -14.84 -17.54 -20.41
CA ALA A 93 -14.28 -18.85 -20.13
C ALA A 93 -13.18 -19.22 -21.14
N ALA A 94 -12.11 -19.88 -20.67
CA ALA A 94 -11.06 -20.37 -21.55
C ALA A 94 -11.59 -21.37 -22.56
N GLY A 95 -11.15 -21.24 -23.81
CA GLY A 95 -11.58 -22.11 -24.89
C GLY A 95 -11.34 -21.52 -26.28
N PRO A 96 -11.36 -22.34 -27.33
CA PRO A 96 -11.15 -21.87 -28.70
C PRO A 96 -12.45 -21.38 -29.36
N GLY A 97 -12.31 -20.69 -30.50
CA GLY A 97 -13.39 -20.45 -31.45
C GLY A 97 -14.30 -19.26 -31.11
N TYR A 98 -13.93 -18.41 -30.20
CA TYR A 98 -14.66 -17.16 -29.93
C TYR A 98 -14.57 -16.21 -31.12
N ARG A 99 -15.66 -15.50 -31.41
CA ARG A 99 -15.74 -14.51 -32.49
C ARG A 99 -16.49 -13.27 -32.03
N LEU A 100 -16.14 -12.15 -32.61
CA LEU A 100 -16.87 -10.89 -32.45
C LEU A 100 -17.81 -10.74 -33.65
N ARG A 101 -19.08 -10.37 -33.38
CA ARG A 101 -20.06 -10.05 -34.42
C ARG A 101 -20.51 -8.61 -34.30
N LEU A 102 -20.29 -7.84 -35.37
CA LEU A 102 -20.78 -6.48 -35.56
C LEU A 102 -22.22 -6.45 -36.13
N PRO A 103 -22.91 -5.27 -36.06
CA PRO A 103 -24.14 -5.06 -36.82
C PRO A 103 -23.97 -5.41 -38.29
N GLY A 104 -24.97 -6.01 -38.91
CA GLY A 104 -24.88 -6.47 -40.30
C GLY A 104 -24.26 -7.86 -40.46
N GLN A 105 -24.07 -8.62 -39.36
CA GLN A 105 -23.58 -10.00 -39.37
C GLN A 105 -22.11 -10.15 -39.82
N VAL A 106 -21.32 -9.11 -39.70
CA VAL A 106 -19.87 -9.17 -39.99
C VAL A 106 -19.17 -9.77 -38.77
N GLU A 107 -18.46 -10.87 -38.96
CA GLU A 107 -17.77 -11.61 -37.88
C GLU A 107 -16.25 -11.52 -38.03
N SER A 108 -15.56 -11.54 -36.89
CA SER A 108 -14.10 -11.69 -36.84
C SER A 108 -13.67 -13.13 -37.18
N ALA A 109 -12.39 -13.32 -37.46
CA ALA A 109 -11.76 -14.64 -37.36
C ALA A 109 -11.93 -15.20 -35.94
N PRO A 110 -11.95 -16.53 -35.78
CA PRO A 110 -12.02 -17.15 -34.45
C PRO A 110 -10.72 -16.95 -33.68
N VAL A 111 -10.85 -16.67 -32.36
CA VAL A 111 -9.73 -16.52 -31.41
C VAL A 111 -9.84 -17.54 -30.29
N THR A 112 -8.73 -17.78 -29.59
CA THR A 112 -8.68 -18.63 -28.40
C THR A 112 -8.61 -17.72 -27.17
N VAL A 113 -9.44 -17.98 -26.18
CA VAL A 113 -9.33 -17.43 -24.84
C VAL A 113 -8.51 -18.41 -24.00
N HIS A 114 -7.46 -17.93 -23.37
CA HIS A 114 -6.55 -18.71 -22.56
C HIS A 114 -6.95 -18.68 -21.09
N ASP A 115 -6.52 -19.68 -20.34
CA ASP A 115 -6.58 -19.68 -18.88
C ASP A 115 -5.43 -18.83 -18.30
N ASP A 116 -5.34 -18.78 -16.96
CA ASP A 116 -4.35 -17.99 -16.21
C ASP A 116 -3.02 -18.74 -15.99
N ALA A 117 -2.67 -19.69 -16.86
CA ALA A 117 -1.38 -20.36 -16.81
C ALA A 117 -0.22 -19.35 -16.89
N ALA A 118 0.82 -19.59 -16.09
CA ALA A 118 1.99 -18.71 -16.03
C ALA A 118 2.76 -18.70 -17.37
N GLU A 119 2.97 -19.88 -17.95
CA GLU A 119 3.70 -20.03 -19.20
C GLU A 119 2.90 -19.43 -20.37
N PRO A 120 3.58 -18.69 -21.26
CA PRO A 120 2.94 -18.13 -22.44
C PRO A 120 2.55 -19.23 -23.42
N TRP A 121 1.56 -18.98 -24.24
CA TRP A 121 1.19 -19.90 -25.35
C TRP A 121 2.14 -19.84 -26.55
N ASP A 122 3.01 -18.82 -26.58
CA ASP A 122 4.11 -18.67 -27.54
C ASP A 122 5.24 -17.93 -26.83
N ASP A 123 6.33 -18.64 -26.51
CA ASP A 123 7.46 -18.07 -25.78
C ASP A 123 8.39 -17.23 -26.67
N SER A 124 8.17 -17.23 -27.99
CA SER A 124 8.88 -16.36 -28.93
C SER A 124 8.58 -14.88 -28.67
N VAL A 125 7.50 -14.58 -27.96
CA VAL A 125 7.18 -13.21 -27.53
C VAL A 125 8.32 -12.56 -26.74
N TYR A 126 9.16 -13.36 -26.06
CA TYR A 126 10.28 -12.85 -25.26
C TYR A 126 11.55 -12.61 -26.10
N ASP A 127 11.60 -13.00 -27.37
CA ASP A 127 12.76 -12.81 -28.24
C ASP A 127 12.87 -11.37 -28.79
N GLN A 128 12.22 -10.45 -28.12
CA GLN A 128 12.26 -9.03 -28.44
C GLN A 128 13.59 -8.42 -28.01
N THR A 129 14.07 -7.46 -28.80
CA THR A 129 15.19 -6.59 -28.41
C THR A 129 14.66 -5.30 -27.83
N ILE A 130 14.92 -5.04 -26.57
CA ILE A 130 14.65 -3.75 -25.95
C ILE A 130 15.92 -2.90 -25.90
N LYS A 131 15.76 -1.59 -26.01
CA LYS A 131 16.90 -0.66 -25.97
C LYS A 131 17.62 -0.79 -24.63
N PRO A 132 18.96 -0.78 -24.64
CA PRO A 132 19.72 -0.83 -23.39
C PRO A 132 19.66 0.47 -22.60
N ASP A 133 19.13 1.54 -23.16
CA ASP A 133 19.00 2.86 -22.53
C ASP A 133 17.82 3.62 -23.12
N GLY A 134 17.05 4.30 -22.26
CA GLY A 134 15.95 5.17 -22.64
C GLY A 134 14.62 4.46 -22.88
N TYR A 135 13.71 5.19 -23.49
CA TYR A 135 12.30 4.86 -23.62
C TYR A 135 11.97 3.96 -24.83
N GLY A 136 10.99 3.08 -24.68
CA GLY A 136 10.52 2.21 -25.76
C GLY A 136 9.24 1.43 -25.35
N TYR A 137 8.91 0.45 -26.20
CA TYR A 137 7.76 -0.44 -26.01
C TYR A 137 8.21 -1.90 -26.11
N LEU A 138 7.61 -2.75 -25.27
CA LEU A 138 7.70 -4.20 -25.37
C LEU A 138 6.30 -4.79 -25.54
N THR A 139 6.21 -5.94 -26.17
CA THR A 139 4.94 -6.62 -26.45
C THR A 139 4.77 -7.79 -25.49
N THR A 140 3.59 -7.91 -24.90
CA THR A 140 3.21 -9.02 -24.01
C THR A 140 2.55 -10.15 -24.79
N ARG A 141 2.29 -11.30 -24.13
CA ARG A 141 1.78 -12.54 -24.74
C ARG A 141 0.49 -12.38 -25.54
N ASP A 142 -0.35 -11.40 -25.21
CA ASP A 142 -1.63 -11.14 -25.92
C ASP A 142 -1.51 -10.01 -26.96
N GLY A 143 -0.29 -9.57 -27.28
CA GLY A 143 -0.03 -8.52 -28.27
C GLY A 143 -0.12 -7.09 -27.71
N THR A 144 -0.45 -6.91 -26.44
CA THR A 144 -0.49 -5.58 -25.83
C THR A 144 0.93 -5.01 -25.69
N GLN A 145 1.10 -3.74 -26.04
CA GLN A 145 2.39 -3.05 -25.92
C GLN A 145 2.46 -2.27 -24.60
N LEU A 146 3.51 -2.51 -23.83
CA LEU A 146 3.78 -1.78 -22.60
C LEU A 146 4.94 -0.81 -22.81
N ALA A 147 4.78 0.42 -22.32
CA ALA A 147 5.83 1.40 -22.29
C ALA A 147 6.85 1.06 -21.21
N TYR A 148 8.13 1.13 -21.56
CA TYR A 148 9.25 0.97 -20.62
C TYR A 148 10.26 2.11 -20.76
N THR A 149 11.04 2.33 -19.73
CA THR A 149 12.26 3.15 -19.76
C THR A 149 13.39 2.39 -19.08
N VAL A 150 14.53 2.27 -19.74
CA VAL A 150 15.75 1.70 -19.14
C VAL A 150 16.63 2.82 -18.66
N HIS A 151 17.02 2.76 -17.38
CA HIS A 151 17.95 3.66 -16.73
C HIS A 151 19.21 2.91 -16.37
N LEU A 152 20.32 3.23 -17.03
CA LEU A 152 21.60 2.61 -16.72
C LEU A 152 22.18 3.18 -15.42
N PRO A 153 22.95 2.38 -14.66
CA PRO A 153 23.58 2.88 -13.45
C PRO A 153 24.56 4.00 -13.81
N THR A 154 24.30 5.17 -13.22
CA THR A 154 25.08 6.38 -13.48
C THR A 154 26.24 6.50 -12.51
N HIS A 155 27.41 6.85 -13.02
CA HIS A 155 28.54 7.20 -12.17
C HIS A 155 28.22 8.47 -11.35
N PRO A 156 28.47 8.51 -10.04
CA PRO A 156 28.20 9.68 -9.21
C PRO A 156 28.78 10.99 -9.74
N ALA A 157 29.96 10.93 -10.36
CA ALA A 157 30.57 12.10 -10.98
C ALA A 157 29.75 12.70 -12.13
N THR A 158 28.98 11.89 -12.88
CA THR A 158 28.06 12.41 -13.92
C THR A 158 26.82 13.05 -13.38
N LEU A 159 26.46 12.76 -12.12
CA LEU A 159 25.38 13.41 -11.40
C LEU A 159 25.81 14.75 -10.74
N GLY A 160 27.06 15.19 -10.96
CA GLY A 160 27.60 16.38 -10.31
C GLY A 160 27.83 16.21 -8.79
N ILE A 161 27.74 15.00 -8.29
CA ILE A 161 28.15 14.66 -6.92
C ILE A 161 29.66 14.71 -6.92
N GLY A 162 30.24 15.70 -6.23
CA GLY A 162 31.68 15.80 -6.03
C GLY A 162 32.20 14.56 -5.32
N VAL A 163 32.79 13.65 -6.09
CA VAL A 163 33.48 12.50 -5.52
C VAL A 163 34.79 13.04 -4.95
N PRO A 164 35.13 12.74 -3.69
CA PRO A 164 36.43 13.12 -3.15
C PRO A 164 37.54 12.62 -4.06
N SER A 165 38.54 13.45 -4.30
CA SER A 165 39.67 13.16 -5.23
C SER A 165 40.40 11.84 -4.90
N GLU A 166 40.36 11.45 -3.61
CA GLU A 166 40.90 10.18 -3.14
C GLU A 166 40.10 8.97 -3.64
N LEU A 167 38.80 9.13 -3.90
CA LEU A 167 37.91 8.09 -4.40
C LEU A 167 37.93 8.04 -5.93
N GLU A 168 38.21 9.14 -6.66
CA GLU A 168 38.26 9.15 -8.13
C GLU A 168 39.29 8.15 -8.69
N ASN A 169 40.39 7.97 -7.99
CA ASN A 169 41.42 7.01 -8.38
C ASN A 169 41.10 5.56 -7.99
N ILE A 170 40.16 5.38 -7.05
CA ILE A 170 39.72 4.07 -6.56
C ILE A 170 38.49 3.58 -7.34
N LEU A 171 37.64 4.49 -7.80
CA LEU A 171 36.40 4.18 -8.50
C LEU A 171 36.56 3.25 -9.71
N PRO A 172 37.57 3.41 -10.59
CA PRO A 172 37.80 2.47 -11.70
C PRO A 172 38.17 1.05 -11.22
N ASN A 173 38.86 0.94 -10.10
CA ASN A 173 39.20 -0.36 -9.48
C ASN A 173 38.01 -1.00 -8.74
N LEU A 174 36.96 -0.24 -8.47
CA LEU A 174 35.68 -0.73 -7.90
C LEU A 174 34.69 -1.19 -8.97
N GLY A 175 35.12 -1.29 -10.26
CA GLY A 175 34.24 -1.64 -11.38
C GLY A 175 33.37 -0.46 -11.87
N LEU A 176 33.80 0.76 -11.64
CA LEU A 176 33.18 1.98 -12.14
C LEU A 176 33.99 2.59 -13.28
N PRO A 177 33.39 3.09 -14.36
CA PRO A 177 31.99 3.12 -14.67
C PRO A 177 31.41 1.71 -14.79
N TYR A 178 30.15 1.57 -14.39
CA TYR A 178 29.43 0.30 -14.55
C TYR A 178 29.43 -0.06 -16.05
N LEU A 179 29.88 -1.25 -16.38
CA LEU A 179 29.90 -1.79 -17.72
C LEU A 179 28.92 -2.93 -17.85
N PRO A 180 28.29 -3.12 -19.03
CA PRO A 180 27.44 -4.26 -19.26
C PRO A 180 28.23 -5.59 -19.19
N PRO A 181 27.59 -6.70 -18.79
CA PRO A 181 26.17 -6.77 -18.41
C PRO A 181 25.92 -6.22 -17.00
N TYR A 182 24.76 -5.58 -16.81
CA TYR A 182 24.38 -4.93 -15.56
C TYR A 182 23.50 -5.83 -14.70
N PRO A 183 23.68 -5.90 -13.37
CA PRO A 183 22.62 -6.37 -12.49
C PRO A 183 21.41 -5.45 -12.66
N THR A 184 20.22 -6.02 -12.81
CA THR A 184 19.03 -5.28 -13.27
C THR A 184 17.87 -5.46 -12.33
N LEU A 185 17.19 -4.37 -12.00
CA LEU A 185 15.93 -4.33 -11.25
C LEU A 185 14.81 -3.81 -12.15
N ILE A 186 13.60 -4.29 -11.90
CA ILE A 186 12.39 -3.83 -12.57
C ILE A 186 11.51 -3.11 -11.55
N GLU A 187 11.01 -1.93 -11.91
CA GLU A 187 9.87 -1.29 -11.28
C GLU A 187 8.65 -1.42 -12.20
N TYR A 188 7.65 -2.16 -11.77
CA TYR A 188 6.42 -2.39 -12.51
C TYR A 188 5.25 -1.76 -11.76
N SER A 189 4.68 -0.69 -12.30
CA SER A 189 3.76 0.16 -11.55
C SER A 189 2.65 0.77 -12.41
N GLY A 190 1.48 0.95 -11.81
CA GLY A 190 0.36 1.71 -12.41
C GLY A 190 0.51 3.24 -12.28
N TYR A 191 1.61 3.72 -11.71
CA TYR A 191 1.91 5.17 -11.69
C TYR A 191 2.42 5.69 -13.04
N ALA A 192 2.66 4.79 -14.00
CA ALA A 192 3.17 5.10 -15.33
C ALA A 192 4.51 5.85 -15.28
N THR A 193 5.47 5.25 -14.61
CA THR A 193 6.82 5.78 -14.39
C THR A 193 7.68 5.73 -15.65
N ALA A 194 7.33 4.89 -16.64
CA ALA A 194 8.03 4.78 -17.90
C ALA A 194 7.81 6.03 -18.76
N THR A 195 8.76 6.95 -18.74
CA THR A 195 8.70 8.21 -19.48
C THR A 195 10.01 8.49 -20.21
N PRO A 196 10.00 9.25 -21.34
CA PRO A 196 11.22 9.58 -22.06
C PRO A 196 12.13 10.58 -21.34
N LYS A 197 11.69 11.22 -20.26
CA LYS A 197 12.38 12.35 -19.63
C LYS A 197 13.33 11.96 -18.48
N GLY A 198 13.51 10.66 -18.24
CA GLY A 198 14.36 10.16 -17.14
C GLY A 198 13.57 9.53 -16.01
N PRO A 199 14.22 9.08 -14.93
CA PRO A 199 13.56 8.41 -13.83
C PRO A 199 12.62 9.38 -13.13
N GLU A 200 11.33 9.14 -13.25
CA GLU A 200 10.30 9.83 -12.44
C GLU A 200 10.09 9.13 -11.10
N SER A 201 10.55 7.90 -10.97
CA SER A 201 10.56 7.12 -9.76
C SER A 201 11.81 7.37 -8.91
N GLY A 202 11.61 7.72 -7.65
CA GLY A 202 12.73 7.79 -6.69
C GLY A 202 13.40 6.43 -6.47
N ILE A 203 12.68 5.35 -6.72
CA ILE A 203 13.18 3.97 -6.65
C ILE A 203 14.25 3.72 -7.72
N ALA A 204 14.01 4.16 -8.97
CA ALA A 204 15.00 4.04 -10.02
C ALA A 204 16.29 4.79 -9.70
N VAL A 205 16.17 6.00 -9.11
CA VAL A 205 17.35 6.77 -8.66
C VAL A 205 18.14 6.00 -7.59
N ILE A 206 17.46 5.48 -6.58
CA ILE A 206 18.10 4.71 -5.51
C ILE A 206 18.81 3.47 -6.08
N ALA A 207 18.15 2.72 -6.94
CA ALA A 207 18.69 1.50 -7.53
C ALA A 207 19.90 1.79 -8.43
N ASN A 208 19.87 2.86 -9.25
CA ASN A 208 21.00 3.30 -10.04
C ASN A 208 22.21 3.63 -9.15
N LEU A 209 22.01 4.32 -8.04
CA LEU A 209 23.06 4.62 -7.06
C LEU A 209 23.63 3.35 -6.40
N MET A 210 22.81 2.31 -6.27
CA MET A 210 23.28 0.98 -5.82
C MET A 210 24.03 0.19 -6.90
N GLY A 211 24.10 0.70 -8.14
CA GLY A 211 24.82 0.08 -9.25
C GLY A 211 23.97 -0.86 -10.11
N PHE A 212 22.65 -0.78 -10.03
CA PHE A 212 21.73 -1.54 -10.85
C PHE A 212 21.23 -0.74 -12.04
N ALA A 213 21.10 -1.38 -13.19
CA ALA A 213 20.21 -0.89 -14.23
C ALA A 213 18.76 -1.05 -13.75
N VAL A 214 17.89 -0.10 -14.12
CA VAL A 214 16.47 -0.16 -13.77
C VAL A 214 15.66 -0.15 -15.05
N VAL A 215 14.65 -0.99 -15.11
CA VAL A 215 13.62 -0.98 -16.13
C VAL A 215 12.31 -0.57 -15.49
N ASP A 216 11.95 0.68 -15.66
CA ASP A 216 10.61 1.17 -15.28
C ASP A 216 9.60 0.76 -16.33
N VAL A 217 8.51 0.13 -15.93
CA VAL A 217 7.45 -0.32 -16.84
C VAL A 217 6.08 0.17 -16.34
N SER A 218 5.39 0.86 -17.23
CA SER A 218 4.00 1.24 -16.97
C SER A 218 3.06 0.08 -17.22
N MET A 219 2.20 -0.23 -16.23
CA MET A 219 1.21 -1.31 -16.33
C MET A 219 0.26 -1.09 -17.51
N ARG A 220 -0.34 -2.18 -18.00
CA ARG A 220 -1.41 -2.15 -19.01
C ARG A 220 -2.50 -1.14 -18.62
N GLY A 221 -2.93 -0.34 -19.61
CA GLY A 221 -3.96 0.69 -19.44
C GLY A 221 -3.48 1.95 -18.71
N THR A 222 -2.16 2.18 -18.57
CA THR A 222 -1.60 3.37 -17.94
C THR A 222 -0.58 4.07 -18.82
N GLY A 223 -0.60 5.38 -18.83
CA GLY A 223 0.33 6.19 -19.60
C GLY A 223 0.29 5.91 -21.10
N CYS A 224 1.44 5.53 -21.68
CA CYS A 224 1.53 5.11 -23.07
C CYS A 224 1.46 3.59 -23.26
N SER A 225 1.24 2.80 -22.21
CA SER A 225 0.98 1.37 -22.32
C SER A 225 -0.40 1.10 -22.88
N GLY A 226 -0.54 0.09 -23.73
CA GLY A 226 -1.81 -0.37 -24.27
C GLY A 226 -2.66 -1.16 -23.27
N GLY A 227 -3.79 -1.66 -23.76
CA GLY A 227 -4.73 -2.42 -22.94
C GLY A 227 -5.65 -1.56 -22.08
N ALA A 228 -6.45 -2.18 -21.23
CA ALA A 228 -7.41 -1.53 -20.36
C ALA A 228 -7.00 -1.71 -18.90
N PHE A 229 -7.25 -0.71 -18.08
CA PHE A 229 -6.89 -0.72 -16.67
C PHE A 229 -7.95 -1.39 -15.80
N ASP A 230 -7.53 -2.33 -14.98
CA ASP A 230 -8.20 -2.77 -13.75
C ASP A 230 -7.12 -3.03 -12.67
N PHE A 231 -7.46 -2.91 -11.40
CA PHE A 231 -6.53 -3.09 -10.29
C PHE A 231 -6.10 -4.56 -10.18
N PHE A 232 -4.82 -4.85 -10.37
CA PHE A 232 -4.21 -6.16 -10.17
C PHE A 232 -4.91 -7.32 -10.89
N GLU A 233 -5.61 -7.04 -12.00
CA GLU A 233 -6.23 -8.10 -12.79
C GLU A 233 -5.19 -9.12 -13.28
N THR A 234 -5.65 -10.32 -13.59
CA THR A 234 -4.79 -11.44 -14.01
C THR A 234 -3.85 -11.07 -15.14
N MET A 235 -4.34 -10.34 -16.15
CA MET A 235 -3.49 -9.94 -17.28
C MET A 235 -2.39 -8.96 -16.86
N GLN A 236 -2.63 -8.00 -15.95
CA GLN A 236 -1.55 -7.15 -15.43
C GLN A 236 -0.46 -7.97 -14.73
N ASN A 237 -0.85 -9.04 -14.05
CA ASN A 237 0.09 -9.87 -13.33
C ASN A 237 0.92 -10.75 -14.30
N LEU A 238 0.30 -11.25 -15.35
CA LEU A 238 0.97 -12.01 -16.41
C LEU A 238 1.83 -11.11 -17.32
N ASP A 239 1.42 -9.86 -17.53
CA ASP A 239 2.29 -8.86 -18.17
C ASP A 239 3.60 -8.66 -17.40
N ALA A 240 3.54 -8.63 -16.07
CA ALA A 240 4.75 -8.55 -15.26
C ALA A 240 5.66 -9.77 -15.46
N TYR A 241 5.09 -10.97 -15.60
CA TYR A 241 5.83 -12.17 -15.97
C TYR A 241 6.52 -11.98 -17.33
N ASP A 242 5.78 -11.53 -18.34
CA ASP A 242 6.31 -11.31 -19.70
C ASP A 242 7.42 -10.25 -19.70
N VAL A 243 7.25 -9.18 -18.93
CA VAL A 243 8.30 -8.15 -18.74
C VAL A 243 9.57 -8.75 -18.15
N ILE A 244 9.44 -9.56 -17.08
CA ILE A 244 10.57 -10.20 -16.41
C ILE A 244 11.35 -11.07 -17.39
N GLU A 245 10.68 -11.94 -18.12
CA GLU A 245 11.32 -12.87 -19.05
C GLU A 245 11.92 -12.12 -20.27
N THR A 246 11.23 -11.12 -20.80
CA THR A 246 11.73 -10.30 -21.91
C THR A 246 12.98 -9.52 -21.51
N VAL A 247 12.97 -8.88 -20.33
CA VAL A 247 14.12 -8.10 -19.83
C VAL A 247 15.31 -9.02 -19.54
N ALA A 248 15.07 -10.14 -18.89
CA ALA A 248 16.14 -11.08 -18.53
C ALA A 248 16.90 -11.64 -19.75
N ARG A 249 16.24 -11.81 -20.91
CA ARG A 249 16.87 -12.30 -22.14
C ARG A 249 17.81 -11.28 -22.81
N GLN A 250 17.81 -10.02 -22.36
CA GLN A 250 18.64 -8.98 -22.99
C GLN A 250 20.13 -9.22 -22.72
N PRO A 251 21.01 -9.00 -23.71
CA PRO A 251 22.45 -9.29 -23.59
C PRO A 251 23.16 -8.34 -22.60
N TRP A 252 22.55 -7.23 -22.26
CA TRP A 252 23.08 -6.28 -21.28
C TRP A 252 22.65 -6.58 -19.85
N VAL A 253 21.78 -7.59 -19.60
CA VAL A 253 21.34 -8.03 -18.28
C VAL A 253 22.28 -9.10 -17.74
N LYS A 254 22.84 -8.87 -16.56
CA LYS A 254 23.79 -9.78 -15.92
C LYS A 254 23.12 -11.08 -15.52
N GLY A 255 23.69 -12.19 -15.97
CA GLY A 255 23.24 -13.53 -15.58
C GLY A 255 21.85 -13.91 -16.09
N HIS A 256 21.27 -13.14 -17.02
CA HIS A 256 19.91 -13.37 -17.54
C HIS A 256 18.86 -13.54 -16.43
N LYS A 257 18.97 -12.74 -15.38
CA LYS A 257 18.06 -12.70 -14.26
C LYS A 257 17.86 -11.26 -13.79
N VAL A 258 16.70 -11.01 -13.18
CA VAL A 258 16.33 -9.68 -12.69
C VAL A 258 15.78 -9.76 -11.27
N GLY A 259 15.82 -8.64 -10.56
CA GLY A 259 15.05 -8.44 -9.34
C GLY A 259 13.91 -7.46 -9.56
N MET A 260 13.01 -7.35 -8.59
CA MET A 260 12.01 -6.28 -8.56
C MET A 260 12.17 -5.46 -7.29
N MET A 261 12.01 -4.15 -7.43
CA MET A 261 12.07 -3.17 -6.35
C MET A 261 10.94 -2.16 -6.50
N GLY A 262 10.36 -1.74 -5.41
CA GLY A 262 9.31 -0.72 -5.43
C GLY A 262 8.61 -0.57 -4.09
N ILE A 263 7.96 0.56 -3.91
CA ILE A 263 7.16 0.91 -2.75
C ILE A 263 5.69 1.05 -3.15
N SER A 264 4.76 0.80 -2.24
CA SER A 264 3.34 1.03 -2.48
C SER A 264 2.83 0.18 -3.67
N TYR A 265 2.27 0.80 -4.69
CA TYR A 265 1.81 0.11 -5.90
C TYR A 265 2.92 -0.75 -6.52
N GLY A 266 4.13 -0.19 -6.69
CA GLY A 266 5.30 -0.93 -7.17
C GLY A 266 5.79 -2.02 -6.20
N GLY A 267 5.49 -1.90 -4.91
CA GLY A 267 5.72 -2.94 -3.90
C GLY A 267 4.68 -4.06 -3.99
N ILE A 268 3.41 -3.69 -4.06
CA ILE A 268 2.29 -4.63 -4.15
C ILE A 268 2.38 -5.47 -5.43
N SER A 269 2.67 -4.84 -6.58
CA SER A 269 2.76 -5.53 -7.87
C SER A 269 3.80 -6.64 -7.92
N GLN A 270 4.89 -6.54 -7.13
CA GLN A 270 5.89 -7.60 -7.03
C GLN A 270 5.31 -8.90 -6.47
N LEU A 271 4.41 -8.80 -5.47
CA LEU A 271 3.74 -9.97 -4.90
C LEU A 271 2.86 -10.65 -5.95
N PHE A 272 2.14 -9.84 -6.74
CA PHE A 272 1.29 -10.33 -7.82
C PHE A 272 2.08 -10.95 -8.97
N ALA A 273 3.23 -10.39 -9.33
CA ALA A 273 4.13 -10.98 -10.32
C ALA A 273 4.75 -12.29 -9.83
N ALA A 274 5.29 -12.27 -8.61
CA ALA A 274 6.05 -13.38 -8.06
C ALA A 274 5.21 -14.64 -7.76
N GLN A 275 3.88 -14.52 -7.58
CA GLN A 275 3.02 -15.69 -7.40
C GLN A 275 3.05 -16.66 -8.57
N TYR A 276 3.38 -16.17 -9.77
CA TYR A 276 3.53 -16.97 -11.00
C TYR A 276 4.92 -17.60 -11.15
N ASN A 277 5.85 -17.25 -10.27
CA ASN A 277 7.23 -17.75 -10.23
C ASN A 277 7.97 -17.66 -11.58
N PRO A 278 8.13 -16.47 -12.18
CA PRO A 278 8.90 -16.32 -13.41
C PRO A 278 10.30 -16.90 -13.22
N PRO A 279 10.80 -17.77 -14.12
CA PRO A 279 12.08 -18.44 -13.98
C PRO A 279 13.27 -17.49 -13.81
N SER A 280 13.18 -16.32 -14.44
CA SER A 280 14.26 -15.31 -14.42
C SER A 280 14.16 -14.32 -13.24
N LEU A 281 13.16 -14.47 -12.34
CA LEU A 281 13.00 -13.59 -11.18
C LEU A 281 13.86 -14.06 -10.01
N ALA A 282 14.97 -13.38 -9.76
CA ALA A 282 15.95 -13.76 -8.75
C ALA A 282 15.61 -13.29 -7.33
N ALA A 283 14.95 -12.14 -7.19
CA ALA A 283 14.63 -11.55 -5.89
C ALA A 283 13.54 -10.48 -5.99
N ILE A 284 12.77 -10.29 -4.93
CA ILE A 284 11.81 -9.20 -4.79
C ILE A 284 11.99 -8.45 -3.48
N ALA A 285 11.81 -7.13 -3.50
CA ALA A 285 11.77 -6.30 -2.31
C ALA A 285 10.48 -5.47 -2.25
N PRO A 286 9.34 -6.07 -1.88
CA PRO A 286 8.08 -5.36 -1.74
C PRO A 286 8.07 -4.50 -0.49
N LEU A 287 7.89 -3.18 -0.66
CA LEU A 287 7.89 -2.20 0.42
C LEU A 287 6.50 -1.59 0.60
N SER A 288 6.06 -1.41 1.85
CA SER A 288 4.79 -0.76 2.22
C SER A 288 3.59 -1.30 1.45
N THR A 289 3.32 -2.59 1.63
CA THR A 289 2.31 -3.33 0.89
C THR A 289 1.00 -3.49 1.66
N ILE A 290 -0.08 -3.85 0.97
CA ILE A 290 -1.34 -4.29 1.59
C ILE A 290 -1.31 -5.79 1.87
N ALA A 291 -2.06 -6.22 2.88
CA ALA A 291 -2.33 -7.65 3.10
C ALA A 291 -3.58 -8.11 2.33
N SER A 292 -4.62 -7.32 2.40
CA SER A 292 -5.88 -7.54 1.68
C SER A 292 -6.59 -6.21 1.43
N VAL A 293 -7.45 -6.16 0.41
CA VAL A 293 -8.27 -4.99 0.10
C VAL A 293 -9.21 -4.64 1.27
N PRO A 294 -9.90 -5.60 1.92
CA PRO A 294 -10.73 -5.29 3.09
C PRO A 294 -10.01 -4.55 4.21
N THR A 295 -8.73 -4.82 4.46
CA THR A 295 -8.00 -4.16 5.56
C THR A 295 -7.61 -2.71 5.28
N THR A 296 -7.66 -2.28 4.04
CA THR A 296 -7.27 -0.92 3.64
C THR A 296 -8.47 -0.10 3.15
N LEU A 297 -9.29 -0.70 2.29
CA LEU A 297 -10.45 -0.02 1.68
C LEU A 297 -11.70 -0.10 2.57
N PHE A 298 -11.89 -1.22 3.30
CA PHE A 298 -13.05 -1.46 4.15
C PHE A 298 -12.67 -1.85 5.59
N PRO A 299 -11.83 -1.04 6.29
CA PRO A 299 -11.44 -1.37 7.65
C PRO A 299 -12.66 -1.50 8.55
N GLY A 300 -12.79 -2.64 9.24
CA GLY A 300 -13.95 -2.90 10.10
C GLY A 300 -15.29 -3.01 9.39
N GLY A 301 -15.32 -2.99 8.06
CA GLY A 301 -16.52 -3.13 7.22
C GLY A 301 -17.18 -1.81 6.83
N TYR A 302 -16.51 -0.68 6.96
CA TYR A 302 -16.95 0.60 6.39
C TYR A 302 -15.90 1.19 5.45
N LEU A 303 -16.37 1.93 4.45
CA LEU A 303 -15.53 2.42 3.37
C LEU A 303 -14.59 3.53 3.85
N ASN A 304 -13.29 3.37 3.61
CA ASN A 304 -12.31 4.43 3.76
C ASN A 304 -12.43 5.41 2.58
N THR A 305 -13.19 6.47 2.77
CA THR A 305 -13.42 7.55 1.79
C THR A 305 -12.28 8.56 1.74
N GLY A 306 -11.29 8.41 2.60
CA GLY A 306 -10.08 9.20 2.64
C GLY A 306 -9.07 8.76 1.58
N PHE A 307 -7.87 8.33 2.03
CA PHE A 307 -6.78 7.99 1.11
C PHE A 307 -7.17 6.86 0.14
N ALA A 308 -7.62 5.72 0.64
CA ALA A 308 -7.78 4.51 -0.18
C ALA A 308 -8.71 4.72 -1.38
N LEU A 309 -9.90 5.28 -1.15
CA LEU A 309 -10.85 5.57 -2.24
C LEU A 309 -10.33 6.64 -3.19
N ASN A 310 -9.78 7.73 -2.66
CA ASN A 310 -9.30 8.84 -3.50
C ASN A 310 -8.11 8.42 -4.35
N TRP A 311 -7.17 7.66 -3.78
CA TRP A 311 -6.04 7.10 -4.52
C TRP A 311 -6.52 6.20 -5.67
N ALA A 312 -7.47 5.31 -5.39
CA ALA A 312 -8.01 4.42 -6.40
C ALA A 312 -8.75 5.18 -7.53
N LEU A 313 -9.52 6.21 -7.18
CA LEU A 313 -10.17 7.09 -8.17
C LEU A 313 -9.17 7.88 -9.01
N ASP A 314 -8.07 8.32 -8.43
CA ASP A 314 -7.00 8.99 -9.18
C ASP A 314 -6.33 8.04 -10.18
N ARG A 315 -6.09 6.76 -9.79
CA ARG A 315 -5.55 5.75 -10.74
C ARG A 315 -6.50 5.51 -11.90
N VAL A 316 -7.80 5.41 -11.65
CA VAL A 316 -8.82 5.31 -12.72
C VAL A 316 -8.86 6.58 -13.59
N ALA A 317 -8.68 7.76 -13.01
CA ALA A 317 -8.60 8.99 -13.77
C ALA A 317 -7.36 9.05 -14.67
N ASP A 318 -6.22 8.57 -14.18
CA ASP A 318 -4.97 8.48 -14.93
C ASP A 318 -5.01 7.45 -16.07
N SER A 319 -5.81 6.39 -15.90
CA SER A 319 -5.97 5.34 -16.92
C SER A 319 -6.91 5.70 -18.07
N LYS A 320 -7.57 6.86 -18.04
CA LYS A 320 -8.42 7.32 -19.15
C LYS A 320 -7.60 7.66 -20.38
N PRO A 321 -8.23 7.63 -21.59
CA PRO A 321 -7.57 8.05 -22.81
C PRO A 321 -6.92 9.43 -22.66
N ALA A 322 -5.65 9.54 -23.06
CA ALA A 322 -4.88 10.75 -22.89
C ALA A 322 -5.39 11.90 -23.79
N SER A 323 -5.59 13.04 -23.20
CA SER A 323 -5.98 14.29 -23.87
C SER A 323 -5.39 15.49 -23.11
N ALA A 324 -5.67 16.69 -23.56
CA ALA A 324 -5.29 17.90 -22.83
C ALA A 324 -5.88 18.00 -21.40
N THR A 325 -6.89 17.21 -21.06
CA THR A 325 -7.63 17.30 -19.79
C THR A 325 -7.88 15.96 -19.09
N THR A 326 -7.58 14.85 -19.74
CA THR A 326 -7.81 13.49 -19.21
C THR A 326 -6.59 12.61 -19.38
N GLY A 327 -6.54 11.53 -18.62
CA GLY A 327 -5.41 10.62 -18.64
C GLY A 327 -4.15 11.24 -18.02
N GLN A 328 -3.02 10.62 -18.24
CA GLN A 328 -1.74 11.14 -17.74
C GLN A 328 -1.17 12.20 -18.69
N PRO A 329 -0.76 13.36 -18.17
CA PRO A 329 -0.34 14.49 -18.99
C PRO A 329 0.82 14.17 -19.96
N TYR A 330 1.82 13.40 -19.49
CA TYR A 330 2.96 13.08 -20.33
C TYR A 330 2.58 12.22 -21.55
N ALA A 331 1.58 11.34 -21.43
CA ALA A 331 1.10 10.54 -22.54
C ALA A 331 0.51 11.43 -23.64
N TRP A 332 -0.26 12.45 -23.26
CA TRP A 332 -0.71 13.46 -24.22
C TRP A 332 0.44 14.22 -24.85
N GLU A 333 1.47 14.61 -24.08
CA GLU A 333 2.67 15.26 -24.61
C GLU A 333 3.40 14.37 -25.63
N GLN A 334 3.52 13.04 -25.36
CA GLN A 334 4.14 12.11 -26.30
C GLN A 334 3.34 12.00 -27.62
N ILE A 335 2.03 11.89 -27.53
CA ILE A 335 1.15 11.87 -28.70
C ILE A 335 1.32 13.16 -29.54
N GLN A 336 1.36 14.33 -28.90
CA GLN A 336 1.59 15.60 -29.57
C GLN A 336 3.00 15.72 -30.15
N ALA A 337 3.97 15.03 -29.58
CA ALA A 337 5.34 14.92 -30.12
C ALA A 337 5.47 13.94 -31.29
N GLY A 338 4.38 13.23 -31.65
CA GLY A 338 4.34 12.31 -32.79
C GLY A 338 4.59 10.85 -32.44
N ASP A 339 4.46 10.44 -31.19
CA ASP A 339 4.52 9.04 -30.79
C ASP A 339 3.22 8.32 -31.22
N THR A 340 3.29 7.67 -32.38
CA THR A 340 2.15 6.95 -32.96
C THR A 340 1.80 5.69 -32.19
N THR A 341 2.77 5.06 -31.50
CA THR A 341 2.52 3.89 -30.64
C THR A 341 1.75 4.29 -29.39
N CYS A 342 2.16 5.37 -28.71
CA CYS A 342 1.40 5.91 -27.60
C CYS A 342 -0.03 6.26 -28.01
N ALA A 343 -0.22 6.86 -29.18
CA ALA A 343 -1.54 7.22 -29.71
C ALA A 343 -2.41 5.97 -29.95
N ALA A 344 -1.86 4.94 -30.61
CA ALA A 344 -2.58 3.69 -30.88
C ALA A 344 -2.96 2.95 -29.56
N ASN A 345 -2.06 2.95 -28.59
CA ASN A 345 -2.27 2.30 -27.31
C ASN A 345 -3.43 2.91 -26.49
N GLN A 346 -3.86 4.15 -26.78
CA GLN A 346 -5.03 4.76 -26.11
C GLN A 346 -6.35 4.10 -26.49
N ALA A 347 -6.40 3.30 -27.57
CA ALA A 347 -7.65 2.72 -28.07
C ALA A 347 -8.42 1.88 -27.04
N MET A 348 -7.72 1.25 -26.09
CA MET A 348 -8.35 0.43 -25.05
C MET A 348 -8.51 1.15 -23.70
N HIS A 349 -7.98 2.37 -23.53
CA HIS A 349 -8.09 3.10 -22.27
C HIS A 349 -9.53 3.47 -21.92
N GLY A 350 -10.44 3.55 -22.92
CA GLY A 350 -11.87 3.75 -22.71
C GLY A 350 -12.56 2.59 -22.01
N GLN A 351 -11.92 1.38 -21.99
CA GLN A 351 -12.40 0.17 -21.33
C GLN A 351 -11.92 0.01 -19.89
N ALA A 352 -11.32 1.06 -19.29
CA ALA A 352 -10.93 1.07 -17.90
C ALA A 352 -12.12 0.78 -16.96
N LEU A 353 -11.82 0.16 -15.82
CA LEU A 353 -12.78 -0.24 -14.80
C LEU A 353 -13.67 0.91 -14.32
N ASP A 354 -14.97 0.65 -14.16
CA ASP A 354 -15.86 1.49 -13.33
C ASP A 354 -15.70 1.08 -11.86
N LEU A 355 -14.74 1.74 -11.19
CA LEU A 355 -14.39 1.46 -9.80
C LEU A 355 -15.57 1.66 -8.85
N LEU A 356 -16.36 2.73 -9.03
CA LEU A 356 -17.48 3.01 -8.12
C LEU A 356 -18.57 1.96 -8.24
N ALA A 357 -18.85 1.47 -9.45
CA ALA A 357 -19.76 0.35 -9.64
C ALA A 357 -19.23 -0.94 -9.01
N LYS A 358 -17.91 -1.23 -9.16
CA LYS A 358 -17.27 -2.40 -8.54
C LYS A 358 -17.32 -2.33 -7.01
N ILE A 359 -17.00 -1.18 -6.40
CA ILE A 359 -17.11 -0.96 -4.95
C ILE A 359 -18.54 -1.15 -4.47
N LYS A 360 -19.52 -0.54 -5.17
CA LYS A 360 -20.93 -0.67 -4.81
C LYS A 360 -21.45 -2.10 -4.88
N ALA A 361 -20.99 -2.88 -5.84
CA ALA A 361 -21.36 -4.29 -5.99
C ALA A 361 -20.69 -5.20 -4.95
N ASN A 362 -19.55 -4.77 -4.35
CA ASN A 362 -18.70 -5.59 -3.49
C ASN A 362 -18.46 -4.93 -2.12
N GLN A 363 -19.52 -4.44 -1.48
CA GLN A 363 -19.44 -3.85 -0.12
C GLN A 363 -19.18 -4.90 0.98
N HIS A 364 -19.33 -6.17 0.65
CA HIS A 364 -19.10 -7.30 1.54
C HIS A 364 -18.05 -8.24 0.95
N TYR A 365 -17.40 -8.99 1.80
CA TYR A 365 -16.41 -9.97 1.37
C TYR A 365 -17.08 -11.09 0.54
N VAL A 366 -16.68 -11.16 -0.72
CA VAL A 366 -17.03 -12.22 -1.66
C VAL A 366 -15.73 -12.85 -2.17
N PRO A 367 -15.39 -14.07 -1.78
CA PRO A 367 -14.08 -14.68 -2.11
C PRO A 367 -13.75 -14.64 -3.61
N ALA A 368 -14.72 -14.91 -4.47
CA ALA A 368 -14.49 -14.92 -5.93
C ALA A 368 -14.00 -13.56 -6.48
N THR A 369 -14.38 -12.46 -5.84
CA THR A 369 -14.00 -11.10 -6.27
C THR A 369 -12.81 -10.56 -5.48
N ALA A 370 -12.76 -10.81 -4.16
CA ALA A 370 -11.76 -10.24 -3.27
C ALA A 370 -10.45 -11.04 -3.27
N ASP A 371 -10.52 -12.38 -3.19
CA ASP A 371 -9.34 -13.23 -3.07
C ASP A 371 -8.28 -13.02 -4.16
N PRO A 372 -8.65 -12.84 -5.43
CA PRO A 372 -7.66 -12.56 -6.47
C PRO A 372 -6.90 -11.23 -6.27
N LEU A 373 -7.46 -10.29 -5.47
CA LEU A 373 -6.88 -8.98 -5.19
C LEU A 373 -6.14 -8.92 -3.85
N ASP A 374 -6.15 -10.00 -3.06
CA ASP A 374 -5.65 -10.04 -1.69
C ASP A 374 -4.33 -10.82 -1.60
N PRO A 375 -3.18 -10.18 -1.41
CA PRO A 375 -1.88 -10.85 -1.30
C PRO A 375 -1.85 -12.00 -0.28
N VAL A 376 -2.56 -11.88 0.83
CA VAL A 376 -2.65 -12.93 1.86
C VAL A 376 -3.13 -14.28 1.31
N THR A 377 -3.85 -14.28 0.20
CA THR A 377 -4.43 -15.49 -0.41
C THR A 377 -3.44 -16.27 -1.27
N PHE A 378 -2.37 -15.61 -1.78
CA PHE A 378 -1.48 -16.22 -2.77
C PHE A 378 0.01 -16.13 -2.46
N VAL A 379 0.46 -15.33 -1.47
CA VAL A 379 1.89 -15.21 -1.17
C VAL A 379 2.57 -16.54 -0.80
N HIS A 380 1.79 -17.55 -0.41
CA HIS A 380 2.29 -18.92 -0.18
C HIS A 380 2.83 -19.58 -1.45
N LYS A 381 2.48 -19.09 -2.65
CA LYS A 381 2.97 -19.60 -3.94
C LYS A 381 4.37 -19.08 -4.28
N ILE A 382 4.81 -17.98 -3.67
CA ILE A 382 6.06 -17.29 -3.98
C ILE A 382 7.26 -18.13 -3.55
N LYS A 383 8.12 -18.50 -4.50
CA LYS A 383 9.35 -19.27 -4.28
C LYS A 383 10.60 -18.38 -4.32
N THR A 384 10.49 -17.22 -4.92
CA THR A 384 11.56 -16.22 -5.05
C THR A 384 12.02 -15.73 -3.67
N PRO A 385 13.31 -15.45 -3.45
CA PRO A 385 13.79 -14.75 -2.27
C PRO A 385 13.10 -13.41 -2.05
N VAL A 386 12.73 -13.10 -0.81
CA VAL A 386 11.95 -11.92 -0.44
C VAL A 386 12.61 -11.11 0.67
N PHE A 387 12.73 -9.82 0.47
CA PHE A 387 13.01 -8.85 1.53
C PHE A 387 11.87 -7.84 1.61
N MET A 388 11.08 -7.86 2.67
CA MET A 388 9.87 -7.04 2.79
C MET A 388 9.96 -6.10 3.99
N ALA A 389 9.55 -4.85 3.81
CA ALA A 389 9.46 -3.88 4.91
C ALA A 389 8.13 -3.14 4.91
N CYS A 390 7.56 -2.94 6.10
CA CYS A 390 6.29 -2.24 6.30
C CYS A 390 6.27 -1.50 7.65
N GLN A 391 5.36 -0.54 7.74
CA GLN A 391 5.15 0.26 8.94
C GLN A 391 3.79 -0.09 9.58
N TRP A 392 3.73 0.01 10.92
CA TRP A 392 2.51 -0.28 11.67
C TRP A 392 1.44 0.79 11.46
N GLU A 393 1.84 2.05 11.38
CA GLU A 393 0.98 3.22 11.25
C GLU A 393 1.03 3.83 9.84
N ASP A 394 1.27 2.98 8.83
CA ASP A 394 1.26 3.40 7.42
C ASP A 394 -0.08 4.07 7.08
N GLU A 395 -0.04 5.36 6.79
CA GLU A 395 -1.21 6.19 6.53
C GLU A 395 -1.83 5.94 5.15
N GLN A 396 -1.20 5.13 4.30
CA GLN A 396 -1.71 4.79 2.97
C GLN A 396 -2.21 3.35 2.89
N THR A 397 -1.40 2.37 3.26
CA THR A 397 -1.73 0.95 3.14
C THR A 397 -2.32 0.35 4.40
N GLY A 398 -2.14 0.99 5.54
CA GLY A 398 -2.56 0.49 6.84
C GLY A 398 -1.60 -0.54 7.43
N GLY A 399 -1.80 -0.89 8.67
CA GLY A 399 -0.86 -1.68 9.48
C GLY A 399 -1.04 -3.20 9.40
N TYR A 400 -1.68 -3.80 8.37
CA TYR A 400 -1.90 -5.25 8.29
C TYR A 400 -0.84 -6.03 7.50
N CYS A 401 0.06 -5.36 6.81
CA CYS A 401 1.13 -6.00 6.03
C CYS A 401 1.88 -7.13 6.78
N PRO A 402 2.17 -7.05 8.09
CA PRO A 402 2.92 -8.10 8.79
C PRO A 402 2.29 -9.48 8.77
N VAL A 403 0.98 -9.58 8.53
CA VAL A 403 0.31 -10.88 8.40
C VAL A 403 0.87 -11.72 7.25
N LEU A 404 1.39 -11.08 6.20
CA LEU A 404 1.96 -11.76 5.04
C LEU A 404 3.15 -12.64 5.41
N ALA A 405 3.89 -12.32 6.48
CA ALA A 405 5.05 -13.08 6.92
C ALA A 405 4.71 -14.54 7.27
N ARG A 406 3.55 -14.77 7.90
CA ARG A 406 3.08 -16.14 8.23
C ARG A 406 2.60 -16.90 7.00
N HIS A 407 1.99 -16.19 6.04
CA HIS A 407 1.40 -16.80 4.85
C HIS A 407 2.43 -17.05 3.74
N MET A 408 3.57 -16.38 3.77
CA MET A 408 4.64 -16.57 2.79
C MET A 408 5.43 -17.85 3.07
N THR A 409 4.86 -19.00 2.73
CA THR A 409 5.40 -20.32 3.04
C THR A 409 6.13 -20.99 1.87
N GLY A 410 6.09 -20.39 0.67
CA GLY A 410 6.69 -20.96 -0.54
C GLY A 410 8.22 -20.85 -0.60
N THR A 411 8.82 -20.00 0.25
CA THR A 411 10.28 -19.81 0.34
C THR A 411 10.75 -19.70 1.77
N ASP A 412 11.94 -20.25 2.07
CA ASP A 412 12.65 -20.03 3.31
C ASP A 412 13.60 -18.83 3.26
N LYS A 413 13.85 -18.30 2.05
CA LYS A 413 14.67 -17.11 1.80
C LYS A 413 13.81 -15.86 1.90
N LYS A 414 13.38 -15.52 3.11
CA LYS A 414 12.50 -14.39 3.39
C LYS A 414 12.93 -13.65 4.63
N TRP A 415 12.97 -12.33 4.55
CA TRP A 415 13.33 -11.43 5.65
C TRP A 415 12.32 -10.30 5.70
N PHE A 416 11.89 -9.97 6.90
CA PHE A 416 10.86 -8.97 7.16
C PHE A 416 11.40 -7.92 8.12
N THR A 417 11.14 -6.66 7.83
CA THR A 417 11.42 -5.54 8.73
C THR A 417 10.13 -4.78 9.00
N PHE A 418 9.83 -4.57 10.27
CA PHE A 418 8.64 -3.83 10.71
C PHE A 418 9.03 -2.74 11.69
N THR A 419 8.37 -1.57 11.58
CA THR A 419 8.63 -0.43 12.46
C THR A 419 7.39 0.45 12.56
N ASN A 420 7.35 1.37 13.52
CA ASN A 420 6.41 2.48 13.46
C ASN A 420 6.84 3.46 12.35
N GLY A 421 5.91 4.23 11.83
CA GLY A 421 6.25 5.25 10.84
C GLY A 421 5.21 5.47 9.75
N VAL A 422 5.56 6.35 8.84
CA VAL A 422 4.78 6.69 7.65
C VAL A 422 5.13 5.77 6.48
N HIS A 423 4.33 5.83 5.43
CA HIS A 423 4.45 5.01 4.23
C HIS A 423 5.86 4.88 3.65
N THR A 424 6.62 5.99 3.62
CA THR A 424 7.98 6.01 3.06
C THR A 424 9.04 5.44 4.00
N ASP A 425 8.75 5.20 5.27
CA ASP A 425 9.72 4.70 6.25
C ASP A 425 10.15 3.24 6.01
N SER A 426 9.53 2.55 5.04
CA SER A 426 10.07 1.29 4.50
C SER A 426 11.43 1.46 3.81
N LEU A 427 11.83 2.69 3.54
CA LEU A 427 13.15 3.07 3.03
C LEU A 427 14.04 3.68 4.12
N ASP A 428 13.72 3.50 5.41
CA ASP A 428 14.58 3.98 6.49
C ASP A 428 16.05 3.55 6.27
N PRO A 429 17.03 4.27 6.82
CA PRO A 429 18.45 4.03 6.52
C PRO A 429 18.91 2.59 6.74
N ALA A 430 18.44 1.96 7.80
CA ALA A 430 18.83 0.58 8.11
C ALA A 430 18.15 -0.43 7.18
N THR A 431 16.91 -0.19 6.80
CA THR A 431 16.18 -1.00 5.81
C THR A 431 16.81 -0.86 4.43
N LEU A 432 17.08 0.36 3.98
CA LEU A 432 17.77 0.60 2.70
C LEU A 432 19.13 -0.10 2.64
N ASN A 433 19.90 0.00 3.71
CA ASN A 433 21.22 -0.63 3.79
C ASN A 433 21.15 -2.16 3.68
N ARG A 434 20.19 -2.78 4.37
CA ARG A 434 19.97 -4.24 4.31
C ARG A 434 19.39 -4.69 2.98
N MET A 435 18.50 -3.90 2.37
CA MET A 435 17.94 -4.18 1.04
C MET A 435 19.03 -4.10 -0.04
N PHE A 436 19.96 -3.17 0.09
CA PHE A 436 21.13 -3.13 -0.78
C PHE A 436 21.92 -4.44 -0.73
N ASP A 437 22.25 -4.93 0.48
CA ASP A 437 22.94 -6.20 0.62
C ASP A 437 22.16 -7.36 0.00
N PHE A 438 20.86 -7.39 0.20
CA PHE A 438 19.99 -8.41 -0.38
C PHE A 438 20.08 -8.45 -1.91
N PHE A 439 19.98 -7.31 -2.57
CA PHE A 439 20.07 -7.25 -4.02
C PHE A 439 21.48 -7.52 -4.56
N GLN A 440 22.52 -7.08 -3.86
CA GLN A 440 23.91 -7.42 -4.25
C GLN A 440 24.12 -8.93 -4.20
N LEU A 441 23.55 -9.62 -3.23
CA LEU A 441 23.69 -11.07 -3.06
C LEU A 441 22.84 -11.88 -4.04
N TYR A 442 21.56 -11.53 -4.23
CA TYR A 442 20.60 -12.37 -4.97
C TYR A 442 20.47 -11.99 -6.44
N VAL A 443 20.73 -10.74 -6.82
CA VAL A 443 20.59 -10.27 -8.19
C VAL A 443 21.94 -10.03 -8.84
N ALA A 444 22.87 -9.38 -8.14
CA ALA A 444 24.19 -9.08 -8.70
C ALA A 444 25.21 -10.23 -8.57
N ASP A 445 24.99 -11.22 -7.67
CA ASP A 445 25.95 -12.27 -7.32
C ASP A 445 27.29 -11.71 -6.85
N GLU A 446 27.24 -10.65 -6.03
CA GLU A 446 28.43 -9.95 -5.57
C GLU A 446 28.41 -9.73 -4.06
N ALA A 447 29.59 -9.65 -3.45
CA ALA A 447 29.72 -9.20 -2.07
C ALA A 447 29.46 -7.68 -2.01
N PRO A 448 28.66 -7.18 -1.05
CA PRO A 448 28.29 -5.77 -0.99
C PRO A 448 29.41 -4.83 -0.52
N ASN A 449 30.56 -5.35 -0.04
CA ASN A 449 31.58 -4.66 0.72
C ASN A 449 32.14 -3.39 0.06
N LEU A 450 32.50 -3.44 -1.22
CA LEU A 450 33.09 -2.28 -1.90
C LEU A 450 32.03 -1.28 -2.36
N LYS A 451 30.93 -1.75 -2.91
CA LYS A 451 29.85 -0.88 -3.41
C LYS A 451 29.10 -0.17 -2.28
N SER A 452 29.09 -0.73 -1.06
CA SER A 452 28.47 -0.09 0.09
C SER A 452 29.10 1.25 0.49
N ILE A 453 30.38 1.45 0.17
CA ILE A 453 31.09 2.71 0.42
C ILE A 453 30.43 3.85 -0.39
N LEU A 454 30.12 3.58 -1.65
CA LEU A 454 29.45 4.55 -2.51
C LEU A 454 28.03 4.86 -2.02
N LEU A 455 27.26 3.83 -1.72
CA LEU A 455 25.90 4.00 -1.18
C LEU A 455 25.92 4.84 0.11
N LYS A 456 26.83 4.55 1.04
CA LYS A 456 26.96 5.31 2.29
C LYS A 456 27.32 6.78 2.06
N GLY A 457 28.13 7.07 1.05
CA GLY A 457 28.47 8.44 0.69
C GLY A 457 27.31 9.24 0.07
N THR A 458 26.39 8.58 -0.60
CA THR A 458 25.24 9.23 -1.28
C THR A 458 23.95 9.18 -0.44
N ALA A 459 23.82 8.23 0.46
CA ALA A 459 22.63 8.01 1.27
C ALA A 459 22.12 9.25 2.02
N PRO A 460 22.96 10.10 2.63
CA PRO A 460 22.46 11.29 3.34
C PRO A 460 21.62 12.21 2.44
N LEU A 461 21.98 12.36 1.17
CA LEU A 461 21.22 13.16 0.21
C LEU A 461 19.90 12.50 -0.16
N ILE A 462 19.92 11.19 -0.39
CA ILE A 462 18.71 10.41 -0.67
C ILE A 462 17.75 10.54 0.50
N MET A 463 18.23 10.34 1.73
CA MET A 463 17.43 10.41 2.93
C MET A 463 16.83 11.80 3.15
N GLN A 464 17.64 12.86 2.97
CA GLN A 464 17.16 14.23 3.09
C GLN A 464 15.98 14.51 2.16
N GLN A 465 16.02 14.01 0.94
CA GLN A 465 14.97 14.24 -0.06
C GLN A 465 13.77 13.30 0.13
N ALA A 466 14.01 12.03 0.31
CA ALA A 466 12.95 11.03 0.44
C ALA A 466 12.07 11.27 1.67
N PHE A 467 12.67 11.74 2.76
CA PHE A 467 11.98 11.99 4.03
C PHE A 467 11.68 13.46 4.30
N GLY A 468 12.09 14.37 3.42
CA GLY A 468 11.88 15.81 3.61
C GLY A 468 12.52 16.35 4.89
N LEU A 469 13.70 15.86 5.24
CA LEU A 469 14.39 16.29 6.44
C LEU A 469 14.78 17.77 6.34
N PRO A 470 14.84 18.50 7.47
CA PRO A 470 15.31 19.89 7.50
C PRO A 470 16.67 20.03 6.85
N GLN A 471 16.92 21.19 6.24
CA GLN A 471 18.22 21.49 5.66
C GLN A 471 19.31 21.51 6.74
N GLY A 472 20.32 20.68 6.58
CA GLY A 472 21.39 20.51 7.58
C GLY A 472 21.27 19.25 8.42
N ASP A 473 20.10 18.60 8.46
CA ASP A 473 19.96 17.28 9.05
C ASP A 473 20.52 16.24 8.11
N THR A 474 21.37 15.39 8.63
CA THR A 474 21.96 14.29 7.88
C THR A 474 21.64 12.97 8.58
N VAL A 475 21.12 12.02 7.84
CA VAL A 475 20.94 10.65 8.31
C VAL A 475 21.91 9.77 7.55
N THR A 476 22.70 9.01 8.28
CA THR A 476 23.71 8.10 7.70
C THR A 476 23.23 6.67 7.75
N LEU A 477 23.66 5.86 6.78
CA LEU A 477 23.41 4.42 6.82
C LEU A 477 24.19 3.80 7.99
N PRO A 478 23.58 2.93 8.78
CA PRO A 478 24.25 2.27 9.88
C PRO A 478 25.35 1.32 9.39
N SER A 479 26.24 0.94 10.28
CA SER A 479 27.20 -0.14 10.03
C SER A 479 26.46 -1.46 9.81
N ASP A 480 26.87 -2.24 8.81
CA ASP A 480 26.30 -3.55 8.53
C ASP A 480 27.40 -4.63 8.49
N PRO A 481 27.29 -5.70 9.28
CA PRO A 481 28.31 -6.75 9.35
C PRO A 481 28.41 -7.58 8.06
N ILE A 482 27.38 -7.60 7.21
CA ILE A 482 27.40 -8.29 5.92
C ILE A 482 28.37 -7.57 4.99
N GLN A 483 28.36 -6.23 5.00
CA GLN A 483 29.26 -5.41 4.18
C GLN A 483 30.73 -5.52 4.55
N GLY A 484 31.06 -6.02 5.72
CA GLY A 484 32.41 -6.36 6.13
C GLY A 484 32.95 -7.66 5.56
N LYS A 485 32.15 -8.48 4.86
CA LYS A 485 32.57 -9.74 4.25
C LYS A 485 33.23 -9.51 2.92
N LEU A 486 34.41 -10.14 2.70
CA LEU A 486 35.22 -9.90 1.52
C LEU A 486 34.83 -10.78 0.31
N THR A 487 34.13 -11.87 0.54
CA THR A 487 33.73 -12.81 -0.53
C THR A 487 32.21 -12.96 -0.55
N TYR A 488 31.68 -13.24 -1.75
CA TYR A 488 30.27 -13.51 -1.97
C TYR A 488 29.74 -14.62 -1.05
N ASP A 489 30.40 -15.78 -1.01
CA ASP A 489 29.94 -16.91 -0.19
C ASP A 489 29.89 -16.57 1.31
N ALA A 490 30.88 -15.81 1.80
CA ALA A 490 30.91 -15.40 3.20
C ALA A 490 29.78 -14.38 3.52
N ALA A 491 29.51 -13.48 2.59
CA ALA A 491 28.44 -12.49 2.72
C ALA A 491 27.05 -13.16 2.64
N LEU A 492 26.85 -14.04 1.65
CA LEU A 492 25.60 -14.78 1.48
C LEU A 492 25.29 -15.65 2.69
N LYS A 493 26.27 -16.43 3.14
CA LYS A 493 26.12 -17.26 4.36
C LYS A 493 25.77 -16.42 5.59
N ALA A 494 26.39 -15.26 5.74
CA ALA A 494 26.12 -14.37 6.86
C ALA A 494 24.72 -13.75 6.75
N PHE A 495 24.28 -13.38 5.54
CA PHE A 495 22.94 -12.84 5.28
C PHE A 495 21.86 -13.90 5.55
N GLU A 496 22.04 -15.12 5.04
CA GLU A 496 21.08 -16.22 5.23
C GLU A 496 20.97 -16.68 6.70
N ALA A 497 21.98 -16.38 7.51
CA ALA A 497 21.95 -16.63 8.96
C ALA A 497 21.22 -15.54 9.76
N LEU A 498 20.81 -14.43 9.14
CA LEU A 498 20.04 -13.39 9.82
C LEU A 498 18.69 -13.92 10.29
N PRO A 499 18.18 -13.44 11.44
CA PRO A 499 16.81 -13.68 11.87
C PRO A 499 15.80 -13.28 10.82
N ARG A 500 14.67 -13.98 10.77
CA ARG A 500 13.67 -13.77 9.71
C ARG A 500 12.84 -12.50 9.89
N VAL A 501 12.68 -12.04 11.13
CA VAL A 501 11.89 -10.85 11.45
C VAL A 501 12.75 -9.90 12.26
N THR A 502 12.82 -8.65 11.82
CA THR A 502 13.41 -7.54 12.57
C THR A 502 12.29 -6.56 12.90
N VAL A 503 12.12 -6.25 14.16
CA VAL A 503 11.24 -5.19 14.64
C VAL A 503 12.11 -4.05 15.16
N ARG A 504 11.91 -2.87 14.57
CA ARG A 504 12.59 -1.65 15.00
C ARG A 504 11.65 -0.82 15.84
N PHE A 505 12.15 -0.43 17.00
CA PHE A 505 11.39 0.30 18.01
C PHE A 505 11.80 1.77 18.06
N ASP A 506 10.84 2.59 18.42
CA ASP A 506 11.02 4.03 18.62
C ASP A 506 11.65 4.70 17.40
N ASN A 507 11.18 4.34 16.19
CA ASN A 507 11.60 5.02 14.95
C ASN A 507 11.24 6.51 15.05
N GLY A 508 12.23 7.36 14.86
CA GLY A 508 12.16 8.80 15.11
C GLY A 508 12.95 9.26 16.32
N ALA A 509 13.42 8.34 17.18
CA ALA A 509 14.17 8.66 18.40
C ALA A 509 15.60 8.09 18.42
N GLY A 510 16.06 7.49 17.34
CA GLY A 510 17.39 6.89 17.25
C GLY A 510 18.51 7.81 16.77
N ASP A 511 18.21 9.09 16.52
CA ASP A 511 19.17 10.09 16.08
C ASP A 511 19.20 11.29 17.05
N GLN A 512 20.20 12.17 16.87
CA GLN A 512 20.33 13.41 17.61
C GLN A 512 19.16 14.38 17.33
N THR A 513 18.59 14.30 16.12
CA THR A 513 17.41 15.06 15.71
C THR A 513 16.15 14.21 15.88
N PRO A 514 15.29 14.53 16.87
CA PRO A 514 14.01 13.83 17.02
C PRO A 514 13.16 13.89 15.75
N GLY A 515 12.62 12.76 15.35
CA GLY A 515 11.79 12.63 14.15
C GLY A 515 12.55 12.19 12.88
N ASN A 516 13.87 12.12 12.89
CA ASN A 516 14.62 11.48 11.81
C ASN A 516 14.25 9.98 11.72
N PRO A 517 14.17 9.38 10.52
CA PRO A 517 13.71 8.01 10.33
C PRO A 517 14.77 6.99 10.78
N VAL A 518 15.16 7.06 12.04
CA VAL A 518 16.13 6.18 12.69
C VAL A 518 15.50 5.62 13.95
N ALA A 519 15.44 4.29 14.01
CA ALA A 519 14.95 3.59 15.19
C ALA A 519 15.98 3.64 16.34
N ALA A 520 15.51 3.74 17.57
CA ALA A 520 16.39 3.79 18.73
C ALA A 520 17.08 2.44 19.00
N TYR A 521 16.38 1.33 18.69
CA TYR A 521 16.93 -0.03 18.82
C TYR A 521 16.09 -1.02 18.00
N GLU A 522 16.56 -2.24 17.89
CA GLU A 522 15.84 -3.33 17.23
C GLU A 522 15.85 -4.61 18.05
N HIS A 523 14.79 -5.41 17.88
CA HIS A 523 14.76 -6.81 18.30
C HIS A 523 14.48 -7.70 17.09
N THR A 524 15.01 -8.91 17.16
CA THR A 524 14.87 -9.90 16.10
C THR A 524 14.11 -11.11 16.58
N TYR A 525 13.26 -11.67 15.72
CA TYR A 525 12.41 -12.81 16.03
C TYR A 525 12.51 -13.85 14.90
N SER A 526 12.14 -15.08 15.23
CA SER A 526 12.17 -16.19 14.27
C SER A 526 11.00 -16.15 13.28
N ALA A 527 9.87 -15.56 13.68
CA ALA A 527 8.64 -15.49 12.88
C ALA A 527 7.72 -14.32 13.28
N MET A 528 6.73 -14.06 12.45
CA MET A 528 5.56 -13.22 12.74
C MET A 528 4.29 -14.06 12.50
N PRO A 529 3.37 -14.19 13.46
CA PRO A 529 3.40 -13.61 14.81
C PRO A 529 4.62 -14.07 15.60
N VAL A 530 5.08 -13.20 16.52
CA VAL A 530 6.21 -13.52 17.39
C VAL A 530 5.87 -14.73 18.25
N PRO A 531 6.65 -15.83 18.21
CA PRO A 531 6.28 -17.05 18.93
C PRO A 531 6.20 -16.90 20.44
N GLU A 532 6.96 -15.96 20.99
CA GLU A 532 7.04 -15.68 22.42
C GLU A 532 5.88 -14.80 22.93
N GLN A 533 5.05 -14.24 22.02
CA GLN A 533 3.95 -13.37 22.40
C GLN A 533 2.92 -14.08 23.29
N GLN A 534 2.43 -13.36 24.29
CA GLN A 534 1.38 -13.82 25.19
C GLN A 534 0.18 -12.88 25.15
N ALA A 535 -1.03 -13.46 25.06
CA ALA A 535 -2.26 -12.70 25.16
C ALA A 535 -2.43 -12.17 26.59
N THR A 536 -2.09 -10.90 26.79
CA THR A 536 -2.22 -10.26 28.10
C THR A 536 -3.49 -9.43 28.14
N THR A 537 -4.29 -9.67 29.18
CA THR A 537 -5.63 -9.11 29.31
C THR A 537 -5.71 -8.04 30.39
N TRP A 538 -6.28 -6.89 30.06
CA TRP A 538 -6.71 -5.85 30.98
C TRP A 538 -8.23 -5.68 30.91
N TYR A 539 -8.91 -5.83 32.05
CA TYR A 539 -10.36 -5.71 32.15
C TYR A 539 -10.77 -4.26 32.35
N MET A 540 -11.81 -3.85 31.63
CA MET A 540 -12.43 -2.54 31.79
C MET A 540 -13.31 -2.52 33.03
N GLY A 541 -13.14 -1.51 33.87
CA GLY A 541 -13.82 -1.35 35.15
C GLY A 541 -14.51 0.00 35.27
N LYS A 542 -15.12 0.20 36.45
CA LYS A 542 -15.77 1.45 36.83
C LYS A 542 -14.78 2.62 36.82
N ASN A 543 -15.27 3.82 36.48
CA ASN A 543 -14.50 5.06 36.45
C ASN A 543 -13.30 5.05 35.48
N GLY A 544 -13.40 4.29 34.40
CA GLY A 544 -12.33 4.23 33.41
C GLY A 544 -11.08 3.42 33.82
N ALA A 545 -11.20 2.56 34.82
CA ALA A 545 -10.09 1.67 35.22
C ALA A 545 -9.87 0.60 34.15
N LEU A 546 -8.59 0.32 33.85
CA LEU A 546 -8.13 -0.78 33.02
C LEU A 546 -7.15 -1.62 33.87
N SER A 547 -7.52 -2.85 34.22
CA SER A 547 -6.80 -3.63 35.24
C SER A 547 -6.60 -5.09 34.81
N PRO A 548 -5.46 -5.71 35.15
CA PRO A 548 -5.31 -7.16 34.96
C PRO A 548 -6.27 -7.97 35.84
N SER A 549 -6.78 -7.37 36.94
CA SER A 549 -7.73 -8.00 37.83
C SER A 549 -9.16 -7.82 37.33
N LYS A 550 -9.95 -8.90 37.34
CA LYS A 550 -11.38 -8.88 36.98
C LYS A 550 -12.17 -7.99 37.95
N PRO A 551 -12.92 -7.00 37.44
CA PRO A 551 -13.77 -6.17 38.32
C PRO A 551 -14.85 -7.01 38.97
N GLY A 552 -15.08 -6.78 40.28
CA GLY A 552 -16.07 -7.54 41.11
C GLY A 552 -17.52 -7.09 40.92
N GLN A 553 -17.73 -5.93 40.29
CA GLN A 553 -19.07 -5.34 40.12
C GLN A 553 -19.27 -4.89 38.68
N THR A 554 -20.52 -5.02 38.20
CA THR A 554 -20.93 -4.49 36.92
C THR A 554 -21.12 -2.97 37.01
N SER A 555 -20.66 -2.25 36.01
CA SER A 555 -20.92 -0.82 35.82
C SER A 555 -21.20 -0.56 34.34
N VAL A 556 -21.94 0.49 34.06
CA VAL A 556 -22.23 0.92 32.68
C VAL A 556 -21.73 2.33 32.51
N THR A 557 -20.94 2.53 31.44
CA THR A 557 -20.55 3.86 30.95
C THR A 557 -21.02 4.04 29.53
N GLY A 558 -20.91 5.24 28.98
CA GLY A 558 -21.33 5.46 27.60
C GLY A 558 -20.93 6.82 27.06
N TYR A 559 -21.12 6.97 25.77
CA TYR A 559 -20.82 8.18 25.03
C TYR A 559 -21.82 8.39 23.90
N THR A 560 -21.82 9.58 23.34
CA THR A 560 -22.54 9.90 22.11
C THR A 560 -21.61 9.69 20.92
N SER A 561 -21.91 8.69 20.09
CA SER A 561 -21.12 8.43 18.88
C SER A 561 -21.41 9.55 17.87
N ASP A 562 -20.40 10.35 17.56
CA ASP A 562 -20.48 11.46 16.64
C ASP A 562 -19.21 11.52 15.79
N ALA A 563 -19.30 11.10 14.53
CA ALA A 563 -18.20 11.11 13.59
C ALA A 563 -17.65 12.52 13.26
N LYS A 564 -18.36 13.57 13.65
CA LYS A 564 -17.93 14.96 13.46
C LYS A 564 -17.23 15.54 14.70
N ALA A 565 -17.28 14.84 15.82
CA ALA A 565 -16.71 15.32 17.07
C ALA A 565 -15.18 15.47 17.01
N THR A 566 -14.55 14.69 16.15
CA THR A 566 -13.12 14.75 15.93
C THR A 566 -12.85 14.92 14.44
N PRO A 567 -12.41 16.08 14.00
CA PRO A 567 -12.02 16.27 12.61
C PRO A 567 -10.84 15.37 12.27
N ALA A 568 -10.81 14.92 11.02
CA ALA A 568 -9.65 14.22 10.48
C ALA A 568 -8.37 15.00 10.78
N THR A 569 -7.33 14.31 11.16
CA THR A 569 -6.01 14.90 11.39
C THR A 569 -5.57 15.61 10.13
N ASN A 570 -5.45 16.92 10.21
CA ASN A 570 -5.10 17.73 9.04
C ASN A 570 -3.57 17.83 8.99
N PHE A 571 -2.95 17.01 8.15
CA PHE A 571 -1.59 17.28 7.73
C PHE A 571 -1.65 18.42 6.70
N THR A 572 -1.27 19.61 7.13
CA THR A 572 -1.10 20.73 6.20
C THR A 572 0.15 20.45 5.38
N GLY A 573 -0.01 20.03 4.14
CA GLY A 573 1.09 19.80 3.22
C GLY A 573 1.05 18.41 2.61
N ASN A 574 2.03 17.62 2.78
CA ASN A 574 2.22 16.39 2.03
C ASN A 574 1.61 15.18 2.74
N THR A 575 0.73 14.50 2.04
CA THR A 575 -0.09 13.41 2.53
C THR A 575 0.62 12.06 2.42
N GLY A 576 1.85 11.92 2.86
CA GLY A 576 2.38 10.59 3.02
C GLY A 576 3.56 10.20 2.16
N ALA A 577 4.16 11.12 1.43
CA ALA A 577 5.39 10.83 0.72
C ALA A 577 6.54 11.64 1.31
N GLY A 578 7.01 11.36 2.51
CA GLY A 578 8.12 12.09 3.09
C GLY A 578 7.82 13.59 3.29
N GLY A 579 8.53 14.26 4.10
CA GLY A 579 8.30 15.68 4.38
C GLY A 579 7.33 15.94 5.52
N LEU A 580 6.76 14.89 6.13
CA LEU A 580 5.92 15.02 7.32
C LEU A 580 6.70 15.51 8.54
N TRP A 581 8.03 15.47 8.51
CA TRP A 581 8.89 15.77 9.66
C TRP A 581 9.58 17.10 9.62
N GLY A 582 9.42 17.87 8.58
CA GLY A 582 10.02 19.20 8.51
C GLY A 582 9.57 20.13 9.64
N ASN A 583 8.51 19.81 10.37
CA ASN A 583 8.05 20.62 11.49
C ASN A 583 7.12 19.79 12.40
N ALA A 584 7.60 19.43 13.58
CA ALA A 584 6.80 18.75 14.61
C ALA A 584 5.52 19.52 14.99
N SER A 585 5.46 20.83 14.75
CA SER A 585 4.25 21.64 14.93
C SER A 585 3.13 21.36 13.91
N GLN A 586 3.42 20.64 12.84
CA GLN A 586 2.41 20.23 11.84
C GLN A 586 1.60 19.00 12.29
N TRP A 587 2.02 18.32 13.33
CA TRP A 587 1.29 17.24 13.97
C TRP A 587 0.26 17.79 14.95
N SER A 588 -0.81 18.38 14.44
CA SER A 588 -1.96 18.70 15.27
C SER A 588 -2.83 17.45 15.37
N TRP A 589 -2.61 16.67 16.39
CA TRP A 589 -3.54 15.64 16.77
C TRP A 589 -4.71 16.29 17.52
N ASN A 590 -5.78 16.56 16.82
CA ASN A 590 -6.99 17.04 17.41
C ASN A 590 -7.71 15.87 18.06
N TRP A 591 -7.54 15.75 19.32
CA TRP A 591 -8.30 14.84 20.15
C TRP A 591 -9.78 14.90 19.93
N VAL A 592 -10.42 13.76 20.26
CA VAL A 592 -11.83 13.73 20.69
C VAL A 592 -12.07 14.93 21.58
N GLN A 593 -12.75 15.90 21.06
CA GLN A 593 -12.91 17.19 21.68
C GLN A 593 -13.69 17.00 22.98
N HIS A 594 -13.10 17.40 24.07
CA HIS A 594 -13.87 17.70 25.24
C HIS A 594 -14.84 18.86 24.95
N PRO A 595 -16.01 18.83 25.54
CA PRO A 595 -17.13 19.71 25.22
C PRO A 595 -16.89 21.21 25.38
N ASP A 596 -15.78 21.62 25.94
CA ASP A 596 -15.52 23.01 26.32
C ASP A 596 -14.75 23.81 25.27
N SER A 597 -14.49 23.24 24.09
CA SER A 597 -13.74 23.91 23.02
C SER A 597 -14.47 25.05 22.30
N GLY A 598 -15.70 25.38 22.67
CA GLY A 598 -16.47 26.46 22.06
C GLY A 598 -16.95 26.16 20.63
N THR A 599 -16.75 24.96 20.11
CA THR A 599 -17.09 24.57 18.74
C THR A 599 -18.51 24.06 18.57
N GLY A 600 -19.31 23.97 19.64
CA GLY A 600 -20.65 23.38 19.61
C GLY A 600 -20.67 21.86 19.44
N ALA A 601 -19.54 21.20 19.69
CA ALA A 601 -19.42 19.75 19.62
C ALA A 601 -20.27 19.06 20.68
N THR A 602 -20.76 17.86 20.38
CA THR A 602 -21.55 17.03 21.28
C THR A 602 -20.72 16.62 22.49
N LYS A 603 -21.28 16.75 23.68
CA LYS A 603 -20.61 16.35 24.94
C LYS A 603 -20.45 14.84 25.03
N ASN A 604 -19.37 14.37 25.66
CA ASN A 604 -19.12 12.96 25.94
C ASN A 604 -19.11 12.11 24.64
N THR A 605 -18.21 12.42 23.71
CA THR A 605 -18.10 11.74 22.42
C THR A 605 -17.14 10.54 22.44
N ALA A 606 -16.59 10.22 23.60
CA ALA A 606 -15.73 9.05 23.81
C ALA A 606 -15.80 8.58 25.28
N VAL A 607 -15.39 7.34 25.49
CA VAL A 607 -15.03 6.81 26.82
C VAL A 607 -13.61 6.26 26.77
N SER A 608 -12.88 6.32 27.88
CA SER A 608 -11.54 5.77 27.93
C SER A 608 -11.28 4.96 29.20
N PHE A 609 -10.39 3.99 29.07
CA PHE A 609 -9.94 3.15 30.17
C PHE A 609 -8.41 3.18 30.20
N VAL A 610 -7.85 3.37 31.38
CA VAL A 610 -6.42 3.56 31.58
C VAL A 610 -5.91 2.68 32.72
N THR A 611 -4.72 2.07 32.54
CA THR A 611 -4.11 1.23 33.58
C THR A 611 -3.55 2.09 34.72
N ASP A 612 -3.28 1.46 35.86
CA ASP A 612 -2.29 1.98 36.79
C ASP A 612 -0.90 2.03 36.10
N PRO A 613 0.07 2.78 36.64
CA PRO A 613 1.42 2.74 36.11
C PRO A 613 1.96 1.32 36.02
N LEU A 614 2.49 0.96 34.87
CA LEU A 614 3.14 -0.35 34.67
C LEU A 614 4.33 -0.48 35.61
N THR A 615 4.44 -1.62 36.26
CA THR A 615 5.52 -1.87 37.23
C THR A 615 6.81 -2.34 36.54
N THR A 616 6.72 -2.83 35.34
CA THR A 616 7.84 -3.32 34.52
C THR A 616 7.70 -2.83 33.10
N ASP A 617 8.82 -2.82 32.39
CA ASP A 617 8.83 -2.64 30.96
C ASP A 617 7.92 -3.65 30.27
N THR A 618 7.16 -3.20 29.30
CA THR A 618 6.18 -4.03 28.59
C THR A 618 6.31 -3.80 27.09
N THR A 619 6.82 -4.78 26.38
CA THR A 619 6.91 -4.73 24.91
C THR A 619 5.72 -5.44 24.29
N VAL A 620 5.05 -4.77 23.35
CA VAL A 620 3.91 -5.29 22.58
C VAL A 620 4.33 -5.42 21.13
N VAL A 621 4.18 -6.62 20.53
CA VAL A 621 4.43 -6.84 19.10
C VAL A 621 3.36 -7.76 18.51
N GLY A 622 2.57 -7.24 17.58
CA GLY A 622 1.49 -7.97 16.92
C GLY A 622 0.17 -7.22 16.91
N THR A 623 -0.92 -7.92 16.70
CA THR A 623 -2.27 -7.36 16.79
C THR A 623 -2.81 -7.47 18.21
N GLY A 624 -3.98 -6.90 18.45
CA GLY A 624 -4.74 -7.06 19.68
C GLY A 624 -6.20 -6.75 19.41
N ALA A 625 -7.00 -6.68 20.46
CA ALA A 625 -8.40 -6.31 20.32
C ALA A 625 -8.98 -5.67 21.58
N ALA A 626 -9.90 -4.73 21.40
CA ALA A 626 -10.82 -4.31 22.43
C ALA A 626 -12.13 -5.12 22.33
N TYR A 627 -12.44 -5.90 23.34
CA TYR A 627 -13.68 -6.66 23.45
C TYR A 627 -14.67 -5.88 24.29
N LEU A 628 -15.83 -5.59 23.76
CA LEU A 628 -16.82 -4.74 24.38
C LEU A 628 -18.16 -5.47 24.54
N ASN A 629 -18.82 -5.28 25.65
CA ASN A 629 -20.25 -5.54 25.76
C ASN A 629 -20.98 -4.22 25.48
N LEU A 630 -21.51 -4.08 24.28
CA LEU A 630 -21.98 -2.83 23.71
C LEU A 630 -23.50 -2.82 23.52
N ARG A 631 -24.12 -1.68 23.83
CA ARG A 631 -25.52 -1.37 23.51
C ARG A 631 -25.56 -0.06 22.73
N SER A 632 -26.30 -0.01 21.64
CA SER A 632 -26.51 1.19 20.83
C SER A 632 -27.98 1.59 20.82
N SER A 633 -28.26 2.89 20.76
CA SER A 633 -29.59 3.44 20.53
C SER A 633 -30.08 3.31 19.10
N THR A 634 -29.18 3.04 18.16
CA THR A 634 -29.44 2.84 16.73
C THR A 634 -29.21 1.39 16.33
N PRO A 635 -29.78 0.93 15.21
CA PRO A 635 -29.58 -0.44 14.71
C PRO A 635 -28.14 -0.77 14.35
N ASP A 636 -27.31 0.25 14.13
CA ASP A 636 -25.88 0.11 13.82
C ASP A 636 -25.08 1.28 14.40
N VAL A 637 -23.79 1.07 14.59
CA VAL A 637 -22.85 2.08 15.06
C VAL A 637 -21.44 1.71 14.61
N ASP A 638 -20.68 2.72 14.17
CA ASP A 638 -19.29 2.58 13.81
C ASP A 638 -18.40 2.86 15.03
N LEU A 639 -17.44 1.99 15.27
CA LEU A 639 -16.56 2.02 16.44
C LEU A 639 -15.10 2.13 16.03
N MET A 640 -14.36 2.94 16.77
CA MET A 640 -12.89 2.97 16.74
C MET A 640 -12.37 2.76 18.17
N ALA A 641 -11.35 1.91 18.30
CA ALA A 641 -10.55 1.79 19.51
C ALA A 641 -9.17 2.39 19.24
N THR A 642 -8.77 3.38 20.04
CA THR A 642 -7.45 4.01 19.94
C THR A 642 -6.62 3.63 21.16
N ILE A 643 -5.42 3.08 20.95
CA ILE A 643 -4.45 2.76 21.97
C ILE A 643 -3.44 3.88 22.08
N THR A 644 -3.15 4.30 23.31
CA THR A 644 -2.15 5.34 23.60
C THR A 644 -1.30 4.95 24.80
N GLU A 645 -0.08 5.48 24.84
CA GLU A 645 0.82 5.47 25.99
C GLU A 645 0.67 6.78 26.76
N VAL A 646 0.37 6.72 28.05
CA VAL A 646 0.43 7.88 28.95
C VAL A 646 1.68 7.76 29.79
N ARG A 647 2.61 8.71 29.64
CA ARG A 647 3.92 8.69 30.29
C ARG A 647 3.90 9.36 31.67
N PRO A 648 4.89 9.10 32.52
CA PRO A 648 4.97 9.69 33.85
C PRO A 648 5.05 11.22 33.87
N ASP A 649 5.58 11.82 32.82
CA ASP A 649 5.68 13.29 32.66
C ASP A 649 4.36 13.96 32.26
N GLY A 650 3.29 13.18 32.10
CA GLY A 650 1.98 13.65 31.69
C GLY A 650 1.82 13.84 30.18
N THR A 651 2.75 13.37 29.38
CA THR A 651 2.58 13.30 27.92
C THR A 651 1.83 12.04 27.50
N GLU A 652 1.14 12.11 26.37
CA GLU A 652 0.41 10.99 25.78
C GLU A 652 0.77 10.83 24.32
N THR A 653 1.16 9.62 23.94
CA THR A 653 1.61 9.28 22.60
C THR A 653 0.62 8.29 21.96
N TYR A 654 0.24 8.52 20.71
CA TYR A 654 -0.51 7.57 19.90
C TYR A 654 0.31 6.29 19.71
N VAL A 655 -0.36 5.14 19.71
CA VAL A 655 0.26 3.84 19.44
C VAL A 655 -0.42 3.15 18.27
N GLN A 656 -1.73 2.90 18.35
CA GLN A 656 -2.44 2.20 17.28
C GLN A 656 -3.95 2.37 17.38
N SER A 657 -4.65 2.11 16.28
CA SER A 657 -6.11 2.08 16.22
C SER A 657 -6.66 0.76 15.67
N GLY A 658 -7.95 0.57 15.85
CA GLY A 658 -8.71 -0.52 15.25
C GLY A 658 -10.17 -0.14 15.07
N TYR A 659 -10.86 -0.88 14.19
CA TYR A 659 -12.14 -0.44 13.64
C TYR A 659 -13.13 -1.58 13.53
N VAL A 660 -14.42 -1.29 13.74
CA VAL A 660 -15.53 -2.20 13.41
C VAL A 660 -16.86 -1.45 13.27
N ARG A 661 -17.61 -1.75 12.23
CA ARG A 661 -19.04 -1.49 12.16
C ARG A 661 -19.76 -2.56 12.96
N ALA A 662 -20.56 -2.18 13.96
CA ALA A 662 -21.13 -3.12 14.93
C ALA A 662 -22.03 -4.19 14.28
N SER A 663 -22.63 -3.90 13.13
CA SER A 663 -23.38 -4.90 12.35
C SER A 663 -22.48 -5.98 11.75
N ASN A 664 -21.19 -5.71 11.55
CA ASN A 664 -20.18 -6.67 11.04
C ASN A 664 -19.44 -7.44 12.15
N ARG A 665 -19.96 -7.45 13.37
CA ARG A 665 -19.30 -8.02 14.56
C ARG A 665 -19.07 -9.52 14.56
N VAL A 666 -19.65 -10.25 13.60
CA VAL A 666 -19.47 -11.71 13.50
C VAL A 666 -18.03 -12.02 13.14
N LEU A 667 -17.40 -12.87 13.95
CA LEU A 667 -16.04 -13.32 13.72
C LEU A 667 -16.02 -14.57 12.85
N ASP A 668 -15.05 -14.65 11.95
CA ASP A 668 -14.79 -15.85 11.15
C ASP A 668 -13.79 -16.75 11.90
N HIS A 669 -14.23 -17.92 12.31
CA HIS A 669 -13.42 -18.93 12.99
C HIS A 669 -12.90 -20.01 12.04
N THR A 670 -12.81 -19.71 10.76
CA THR A 670 -12.36 -20.64 9.72
C THR A 670 -11.19 -20.07 8.91
N ASP A 671 -10.40 -20.93 8.31
CA ASP A 671 -9.32 -20.53 7.41
C ASP A 671 -9.82 -20.00 6.06
N SER A 672 -11.15 -19.98 5.85
CA SER A 672 -11.78 -19.36 4.66
C SER A 672 -12.14 -17.88 4.86
N SER A 673 -11.68 -17.26 5.92
CA SER A 673 -11.80 -15.81 6.16
C SER A 673 -11.08 -15.01 5.07
N HIS A 674 -11.34 -13.72 4.99
CA HIS A 674 -10.60 -12.82 4.10
C HIS A 674 -9.09 -12.72 4.44
N MET A 675 -8.69 -13.14 5.64
CA MET A 675 -7.29 -13.19 6.08
C MET A 675 -6.69 -14.60 5.98
N LYS A 676 -7.43 -15.58 5.45
CA LYS A 676 -7.00 -16.99 5.31
C LYS A 676 -6.51 -17.62 6.60
N GLN A 677 -7.12 -17.23 7.71
CA GLN A 677 -6.88 -17.78 9.04
C GLN A 677 -8.11 -17.64 9.92
N ALA A 678 -8.24 -18.50 10.92
CA ALA A 678 -9.30 -18.44 11.92
C ALA A 678 -9.03 -17.33 12.94
N SER A 679 -10.10 -16.71 13.46
CA SER A 679 -10.03 -15.76 14.57
C SER A 679 -9.36 -16.37 15.79
N THR A 680 -8.48 -15.59 16.42
CA THR A 680 -7.91 -15.86 17.74
C THR A 680 -8.29 -14.75 18.72
N GLU A 681 -7.92 -14.88 19.99
CA GLU A 681 -8.13 -13.83 20.98
C GLU A 681 -7.30 -12.58 20.69
N LEU A 682 -6.08 -12.74 20.16
CA LEU A 682 -5.22 -11.63 19.77
C LEU A 682 -5.58 -11.05 18.40
N GLU A 683 -6.12 -11.88 17.52
CA GLU A 683 -6.38 -11.50 16.14
C GLU A 683 -7.81 -11.94 15.74
N PRO A 684 -8.86 -11.23 16.23
CA PRO A 684 -10.23 -11.51 15.82
C PRO A 684 -10.41 -11.06 14.36
N ILE A 685 -10.88 -11.96 13.50
CA ILE A 685 -11.12 -11.72 12.09
C ILE A 685 -12.61 -11.57 11.87
N LEU A 686 -13.03 -10.41 11.40
CA LEU A 686 -14.43 -10.15 11.05
C LEU A 686 -14.81 -10.97 9.81
N SER A 687 -16.01 -11.52 9.77
CA SER A 687 -16.50 -12.27 8.61
C SER A 687 -16.65 -11.39 7.37
N LEU A 688 -17.15 -10.19 7.53
CA LEU A 688 -17.44 -9.22 6.47
C LEU A 688 -18.35 -9.75 5.35
N ARG A 689 -18.92 -10.95 5.48
CA ARG A 689 -19.88 -11.52 4.51
C ARG A 689 -21.28 -10.93 4.72
N ALA A 690 -21.99 -10.68 3.64
CA ALA A 690 -23.36 -10.15 3.68
C ALA A 690 -24.32 -10.98 4.55
N ALA A 691 -24.15 -12.30 4.59
CA ALA A 691 -24.98 -13.20 5.41
C ALA A 691 -24.77 -13.04 6.92
N ASP A 692 -23.63 -12.45 7.32
CA ASP A 692 -23.22 -12.30 8.71
C ASP A 692 -23.41 -10.86 9.24
N VAL A 693 -24.03 -10.01 8.43
CA VAL A 693 -24.40 -8.65 8.84
C VAL A 693 -25.67 -8.70 9.72
N HIS A 694 -25.49 -8.31 10.97
CA HIS A 694 -26.60 -8.31 11.94
C HIS A 694 -26.70 -6.99 12.67
N THR A 695 -27.82 -6.30 12.56
CA THR A 695 -28.10 -5.08 13.31
C THR A 695 -27.95 -5.29 14.83
N MET A 696 -27.65 -4.24 15.55
CA MET A 696 -27.59 -4.25 17.00
C MET A 696 -28.97 -4.54 17.58
N PRO A 697 -29.10 -5.52 18.50
CA PRO A 697 -30.36 -5.77 19.18
C PRO A 697 -30.74 -4.57 20.06
N LYS A 698 -32.02 -4.22 20.02
CA LYS A 698 -32.51 -3.08 20.77
C LYS A 698 -32.40 -3.33 22.30
N ASP A 699 -31.91 -2.33 23.02
CA ASP A 699 -31.85 -2.26 24.49
C ASP A 699 -31.07 -3.39 25.17
N THR A 700 -30.23 -4.13 24.45
CA THR A 700 -29.44 -5.23 24.99
C THR A 700 -27.95 -5.05 24.73
N PHE A 701 -27.11 -5.48 25.68
CA PHE A 701 -25.68 -5.51 25.51
C PHE A 701 -25.26 -6.72 24.67
N THR A 702 -24.49 -6.48 23.66
CA THR A 702 -24.03 -7.48 22.68
C THR A 702 -22.51 -7.48 22.62
N PRO A 703 -21.83 -8.63 22.56
CA PRO A 703 -20.39 -8.70 22.37
C PRO A 703 -19.97 -8.14 21.00
N VAL A 704 -19.00 -7.25 21.02
CA VAL A 704 -18.34 -6.69 19.83
C VAL A 704 -16.85 -6.71 20.06
N ALA A 705 -16.09 -7.31 19.13
CA ALA A 705 -14.65 -7.20 19.09
C ALA A 705 -14.26 -6.06 18.14
N VAL A 706 -13.36 -5.19 18.58
CA VAL A 706 -12.72 -4.18 17.74
C VAL A 706 -11.29 -4.66 17.47
N PRO A 707 -11.00 -5.28 16.31
CA PRO A 707 -9.66 -5.69 15.95
C PRO A 707 -8.72 -4.47 15.85
N LEU A 708 -7.55 -4.55 16.45
CA LEU A 708 -6.50 -3.54 16.30
C LEU A 708 -5.61 -3.90 15.12
N TYR A 709 -5.03 -2.87 14.48
CA TYR A 709 -3.95 -3.07 13.53
C TYR A 709 -2.70 -3.60 14.24
N TYR A 710 -1.74 -4.14 13.48
CA TYR A 710 -0.45 -4.54 14.03
C TYR A 710 0.25 -3.35 14.67
N GLN A 711 1.02 -3.62 15.71
CA GLN A 711 1.81 -2.63 16.45
C GLN A 711 3.11 -3.24 16.94
N GLY A 712 4.11 -2.40 17.13
CA GLY A 712 5.36 -2.70 17.81
C GLY A 712 5.69 -1.52 18.72
N HIS A 713 5.36 -1.61 20.01
CA HIS A 713 5.53 -0.51 20.94
C HIS A 713 6.15 -0.95 22.27
N ALA A 714 7.00 -0.09 22.82
CA ALA A 714 7.73 -0.31 24.06
C ALA A 714 7.23 0.61 25.17
N TYR A 715 6.40 0.08 26.06
CA TYR A 715 5.93 0.80 27.26
C TYR A 715 6.96 0.61 28.38
N ARG A 716 7.63 1.69 28.79
CA ARG A 716 8.57 1.64 29.92
C ARG A 716 7.82 1.59 31.24
N ALA A 717 8.47 1.08 32.28
CA ALA A 717 7.94 1.07 33.64
C ALA A 717 7.56 2.50 34.06
N GLY A 718 6.36 2.66 34.64
CA GLY A 718 5.76 3.95 34.95
C GLY A 718 4.79 4.48 33.89
N SER A 719 4.86 4.04 32.64
CA SER A 719 3.83 4.31 31.62
C SER A 719 2.50 3.67 31.96
N ARG A 720 1.43 4.18 31.34
CA ARG A 720 0.10 3.60 31.41
C ARG A 720 -0.40 3.30 30.00
N ILE A 721 -1.07 2.17 29.83
CA ILE A 721 -1.80 1.85 28.61
C ILE A 721 -3.19 2.45 28.71
N ARG A 722 -3.61 3.17 27.68
CA ARG A 722 -4.97 3.71 27.59
C ARG A 722 -5.65 3.17 26.34
N VAL A 723 -6.92 2.79 26.45
CA VAL A 723 -7.80 2.51 25.32
C VAL A 723 -8.96 3.50 25.33
N THR A 724 -9.18 4.17 24.23
CA THR A 724 -10.31 5.10 24.01
C THR A 724 -11.25 4.52 22.97
N ILE A 725 -12.56 4.52 23.27
CA ILE A 725 -13.61 4.06 22.34
C ILE A 725 -14.42 5.27 21.90
N SER A 726 -14.55 5.47 20.61
CA SER A 726 -15.23 6.60 19.98
C SER A 726 -15.83 6.22 18.63
N ALA A 727 -16.49 7.18 17.96
CA ALA A 727 -16.75 7.07 16.53
C ALA A 727 -15.44 7.08 15.75
N PRO A 728 -15.35 6.42 14.57
CA PRO A 728 -14.20 6.51 13.69
C PRO A 728 -13.97 7.95 13.25
N HIS A 729 -12.71 8.37 13.31
CA HIS A 729 -12.27 9.68 12.86
C HIS A 729 -10.79 9.62 12.44
N GLY A 730 -10.21 10.76 12.09
CA GLY A 730 -8.90 10.85 11.50
C GLY A 730 -7.71 10.73 12.45
N ASP A 731 -7.67 9.75 13.34
CA ASP A 731 -6.45 9.41 14.11
C ASP A 731 -5.35 8.89 13.19
N GLN A 732 -5.75 8.22 12.11
CA GLN A 732 -4.84 7.98 11.00
C GLN A 732 -4.87 9.17 10.04
N PRO A 733 -3.70 9.70 9.66
CA PRO A 733 -3.62 10.77 8.69
C PRO A 733 -4.37 10.40 7.40
N ILE A 734 -5.11 11.39 6.86
CA ILE A 734 -5.81 11.25 5.59
C ILE A 734 -6.85 10.12 5.49
N TRP A 735 -7.16 9.41 6.57
CA TRP A 735 -8.29 8.49 6.60
C TRP A 735 -9.59 9.23 6.92
N ALA A 736 -10.64 8.87 6.22
CA ALA A 736 -11.99 9.33 6.42
C ALA A 736 -12.94 8.18 6.09
N PHE A 737 -14.14 8.19 6.69
CA PHE A 737 -15.02 7.03 6.59
C PHE A 737 -16.44 7.45 6.19
N ASP A 738 -17.16 6.53 5.53
CA ASP A 738 -18.60 6.63 5.34
C ASP A 738 -19.31 6.25 6.65
N SER A 739 -19.75 7.24 7.39
CA SER A 739 -20.48 7.00 8.65
C SER A 739 -21.90 6.49 8.40
N THR A 740 -22.36 5.52 9.21
CA THR A 740 -23.76 5.05 9.22
C THR A 740 -24.73 6.06 9.81
N GLU A 741 -24.23 7.14 10.43
CA GLU A 741 -25.04 8.07 11.24
C GLU A 741 -25.06 9.51 10.69
N PRO A 742 -25.46 9.74 9.44
CA PRO A 742 -25.55 11.10 8.94
C PRO A 742 -26.64 11.88 9.71
N GLY A 743 -26.19 12.69 10.68
CA GLY A 743 -27.02 13.69 11.34
C GLY A 743 -27.83 13.23 12.57
N LYS A 744 -27.66 11.99 13.02
CA LYS A 744 -28.27 11.51 14.28
C LYS A 744 -27.25 10.68 15.07
N PRO A 745 -26.48 11.31 15.97
CA PRO A 745 -25.51 10.61 16.79
C PRO A 745 -26.17 9.50 17.64
N SER A 746 -25.54 8.32 17.69
CA SER A 746 -26.00 7.19 18.50
C SER A 746 -25.57 7.33 19.95
N GLN A 747 -26.44 6.95 20.89
CA GLN A 747 -26.03 6.76 22.27
C GLN A 747 -25.46 5.35 22.42
N VAL A 748 -24.20 5.27 22.78
CA VAL A 748 -23.45 4.03 22.96
C VAL A 748 -23.22 3.80 24.45
N ALA A 749 -23.53 2.62 24.93
CA ALA A 749 -23.26 2.20 26.29
C ALA A 749 -22.35 0.96 26.30
N ILE A 750 -21.38 0.92 27.21
CA ILE A 750 -20.47 -0.19 27.43
C ILE A 750 -20.68 -0.72 28.86
N ALA A 751 -20.98 -2.01 28.95
CA ALA A 751 -21.05 -2.70 30.26
C ALA A 751 -19.65 -3.24 30.60
N THR A 752 -19.18 -2.91 31.80
CA THR A 752 -17.92 -3.39 32.38
C THR A 752 -18.18 -4.30 33.57
N GLY A 753 -17.28 -5.24 33.87
CA GLY A 753 -17.40 -6.17 35.00
C GLY A 753 -18.18 -7.45 34.67
N PRO A 754 -18.61 -8.22 35.72
CA PRO A 754 -19.24 -9.53 35.54
C PRO A 754 -20.54 -9.48 34.74
N VAL A 755 -20.74 -10.45 33.88
CA VAL A 755 -21.89 -10.57 33.00
C VAL A 755 -22.84 -11.63 33.54
N GLY A 756 -24.01 -11.23 34.04
CA GLY A 756 -25.17 -12.04 34.38
C GLY A 756 -24.95 -13.32 35.22
N GLU A 757 -26.03 -13.99 35.63
CA GLU A 757 -25.97 -15.19 36.46
C GLU A 757 -25.43 -16.44 35.74
N LYS A 758 -25.47 -16.48 34.42
CA LYS A 758 -24.86 -17.55 33.59
C LYS A 758 -23.49 -17.12 33.09
N LYS A 759 -22.53 -17.22 33.97
CA LYS A 759 -21.17 -16.68 33.90
C LYS A 759 -20.28 -17.20 32.75
N GLN A 760 -20.73 -18.02 31.83
CA GLN A 760 -19.84 -18.73 30.91
C GLN A 760 -19.80 -18.23 29.46
N ASP A 761 -20.80 -17.46 29.00
CA ASP A 761 -20.93 -17.24 27.54
C ASP A 761 -20.66 -15.81 27.08
N ASN A 762 -20.47 -14.85 27.98
CA ASN A 762 -20.22 -13.44 27.61
C ASN A 762 -18.97 -12.92 28.33
N PRO A 763 -17.80 -12.84 27.64
CA PRO A 763 -16.59 -12.36 28.27
C PRO A 763 -16.72 -10.88 28.66
N MET A 764 -16.15 -10.49 29.81
CA MET A 764 -16.13 -9.10 30.29
C MET A 764 -15.46 -8.19 29.24
N SER A 765 -15.90 -6.93 29.19
CA SER A 765 -15.22 -5.90 28.38
C SER A 765 -13.76 -5.78 28.82
N ARG A 766 -12.86 -5.85 27.86
CA ARG A 766 -11.42 -5.95 28.08
C ARG A 766 -10.59 -5.51 26.89
N LEU A 767 -9.37 -5.15 27.14
CA LEU A 767 -8.32 -5.02 26.13
C LEU A 767 -7.39 -6.24 26.19
N VAL A 768 -7.04 -6.80 25.04
CA VAL A 768 -6.07 -7.91 24.93
C VAL A 768 -4.97 -7.48 24.00
N LEU A 769 -3.71 -7.54 24.45
CA LEU A 769 -2.53 -7.18 23.66
C LEU A 769 -1.49 -8.31 23.65
N PRO A 770 -0.69 -8.43 22.57
CA PRO A 770 0.38 -9.43 22.43
C PRO A 770 1.64 -8.94 23.14
N VAL A 771 1.76 -9.21 24.42
CA VAL A 771 2.95 -8.85 25.20
C VAL A 771 4.06 -9.87 24.98
N ILE A 772 5.27 -9.38 24.78
CA ILE A 772 6.49 -10.20 24.75
C ILE A 772 7.08 -10.22 26.18
N PRO A 773 7.03 -11.36 26.88
CA PRO A 773 7.51 -11.43 28.26
C PRO A 773 9.02 -11.17 28.34
N ASP A 774 9.45 -10.58 29.44
CA ASP A 774 10.85 -10.42 29.84
C ASP A 774 11.75 -9.75 28.79
N GLN A 775 11.18 -9.05 27.81
CA GLN A 775 11.95 -8.32 26.82
C GLN A 775 12.40 -6.98 27.38
N SER A 776 13.72 -6.78 27.45
CA SER A 776 14.30 -5.54 27.92
C SER A 776 14.12 -4.39 26.91
N ILE A 777 13.91 -3.18 27.41
CA ILE A 777 13.90 -1.94 26.64
C ILE A 777 15.21 -1.22 26.94
N PRO A 778 16.16 -1.12 25.98
CA PRO A 778 17.50 -0.63 26.28
C PRO A 778 17.62 0.89 26.30
N THR A 779 16.54 1.62 26.03
CA THR A 779 16.54 3.08 25.87
C THR A 779 15.58 3.76 26.83
N ASP A 780 15.86 5.00 27.17
CA ASP A 780 14.98 5.87 27.93
C ASP A 780 13.69 6.23 27.13
N TYR A 781 12.78 6.97 27.75
CA TYR A 781 11.61 7.51 27.06
C TYR A 781 12.02 8.37 25.86
N PRO A 782 11.51 8.10 24.67
CA PRO A 782 11.77 8.94 23.50
C PRO A 782 11.22 10.35 23.74
N PRO A 783 11.87 11.39 23.20
CA PRO A 783 11.33 12.74 23.25
C PRO A 783 9.88 12.81 22.75
N CYS A 784 9.10 13.72 23.26
CA CYS A 784 7.71 13.92 22.84
C CYS A 784 7.54 15.33 22.23
N PRO A 785 7.31 15.49 20.92
CA PRO A 785 7.21 14.48 19.90
C PRO A 785 8.57 13.99 19.36
N SER A 786 8.66 12.74 18.96
CA SER A 786 9.79 12.23 18.17
C SER A 786 9.40 11.01 17.32
N LEU A 787 8.52 10.16 17.85
CA LEU A 787 8.17 8.91 17.18
C LEU A 787 7.41 9.19 15.87
N ARG A 788 7.87 8.56 14.81
CA ARG A 788 7.31 8.75 13.48
C ARG A 788 5.92 8.14 13.40
N ASN A 789 4.99 8.93 12.89
CA ASN A 789 3.55 8.70 12.84
C ASN A 789 2.89 8.36 14.20
N GLN A 790 3.55 8.73 15.30
CA GLN A 790 3.00 8.61 16.65
C GLN A 790 2.99 10.00 17.32
N PRO A 791 1.98 10.82 17.00
CA PRO A 791 1.88 12.18 17.55
C PRO A 791 1.75 12.17 19.07
N CYS A 792 2.19 13.24 19.66
CA CYS A 792 2.30 13.41 21.09
C CYS A 792 1.54 14.66 21.58
N ARG A 793 0.99 14.60 22.78
CA ARG A 793 0.23 15.69 23.40
C ARG A 793 0.24 15.63 24.91
N THR A 794 -0.32 16.62 25.57
CA THR A 794 -0.61 16.56 27.00
C THR A 794 -1.77 15.61 27.28
N TYR A 795 -1.60 14.67 28.21
CA TYR A 795 -2.64 13.77 28.65
C TYR A 795 -3.83 14.53 29.26
N GLN A 796 -5.01 14.12 28.85
CA GLN A 796 -6.28 14.58 29.44
C GLN A 796 -7.13 13.37 29.80
N ALA A 797 -7.54 13.29 31.07
CA ALA A 797 -8.50 12.27 31.49
C ALA A 797 -9.87 12.50 30.85
N ILE A 798 -10.55 11.43 30.51
CA ILE A 798 -11.97 11.47 30.14
C ILE A 798 -12.77 10.97 31.34
N ASP A 799 -13.68 11.81 31.81
CA ASP A 799 -14.63 11.40 32.85
C ASP A 799 -15.72 10.54 32.22
N ASN A 800 -15.61 9.24 32.45
CA ASN A 800 -16.61 8.31 31.95
C ASN A 800 -17.91 8.46 32.76
N PRO A 801 -19.05 8.82 32.14
CA PRO A 801 -20.30 8.95 32.85
C PRO A 801 -20.76 7.55 33.35
N VAL A 802 -21.28 7.47 34.55
CA VAL A 802 -21.96 6.27 35.04
C VAL A 802 -23.41 6.36 34.60
N LEU A 803 -23.83 5.44 33.76
CA LEU A 803 -25.21 5.36 33.28
C LEU A 803 -26.04 4.49 34.20
N PRO A 804 -27.26 4.94 34.61
CA PRO A 804 -28.19 4.10 35.38
C PRO A 804 -28.85 3.06 34.48
N GLY A 805 -29.27 1.96 35.05
CA GLY A 805 -30.13 0.97 34.41
C GLY A 805 -29.68 -0.48 34.60
N GLU A 806 -30.61 -1.38 34.32
CA GLU A 806 -30.35 -2.82 34.35
C GLU A 806 -29.53 -3.25 33.15
N VAL A 807 -28.60 -4.18 33.35
CA VAL A 807 -27.75 -4.73 32.27
C VAL A 807 -28.42 -5.99 31.75
N VAL A 808 -29.04 -5.87 30.58
CA VAL A 808 -29.67 -7.00 29.86
C VAL A 808 -28.76 -7.39 28.71
N TYR A 809 -28.34 -8.64 28.69
CA TYR A 809 -27.48 -9.15 27.59
C TYR A 809 -28.31 -9.86 26.51
N ALA A 810 -27.91 -9.68 25.26
CA ALA A 810 -28.49 -10.43 24.16
C ALA A 810 -28.15 -11.93 24.30
N ALA A 811 -29.11 -12.78 23.97
CA ALA A 811 -28.82 -14.21 23.86
C ALA A 811 -27.80 -14.44 22.72
N LEU A 812 -26.71 -15.14 23.02
CA LEU A 812 -25.74 -15.51 21.99
C LEU A 812 -26.41 -16.38 20.94
N PRO A 813 -26.13 -16.20 19.66
CA PRO A 813 -26.55 -17.13 18.61
C PRO A 813 -26.06 -18.52 18.96
N LYS A 814 -26.94 -19.49 18.98
CA LYS A 814 -26.54 -20.91 19.15
C LYS A 814 -25.64 -21.23 17.95
N GLN A 815 -24.37 -21.53 18.18
CA GLN A 815 -23.50 -22.10 17.18
C GLN A 815 -24.20 -23.34 16.61
N LYS A 816 -24.51 -23.35 15.30
CA LYS A 816 -24.86 -24.57 14.61
C LYS A 816 -23.66 -25.50 14.70
N SER A 817 -23.75 -26.50 15.57
CA SER A 817 -22.82 -27.61 15.54
C SER A 817 -22.98 -28.27 14.18
N THR A 818 -21.99 -28.10 13.31
CA THR A 818 -21.81 -28.96 12.13
C THR A 818 -21.41 -30.32 12.64
N SER A 819 -22.38 -31.13 13.00
CA SER A 819 -22.19 -32.57 13.16
C SER A 819 -21.94 -33.12 11.76
N THR A 820 -20.70 -33.45 11.49
CA THR A 820 -20.29 -34.29 10.36
C THR A 820 -21.04 -35.62 10.49
N PRO A 821 -21.72 -36.10 9.46
CA PRO A 821 -22.28 -37.44 9.52
C PRO A 821 -21.15 -38.48 9.56
N SER A 822 -20.99 -39.17 10.65
CA SER A 822 -20.13 -40.31 10.74
C SER A 822 -20.73 -41.43 9.88
N SER A 823 -20.14 -41.73 8.73
CA SER A 823 -20.33 -42.95 8.01
C SER A 823 -19.62 -44.06 8.79
N GLY A 824 -20.38 -44.88 9.48
CA GLY A 824 -19.90 -46.11 10.06
C GLY A 824 -19.56 -47.14 8.99
N SER A 825 -18.38 -47.69 9.08
CA SER A 825 -18.11 -49.07 8.63
C SER A 825 -17.08 -49.66 9.59
N GLY A 826 -17.45 -50.74 10.21
CA GLY A 826 -16.67 -51.49 11.18
C GLY A 826 -15.58 -52.34 10.52
N GLY A 827 -14.64 -52.79 11.32
CA GLY A 827 -13.63 -53.76 10.96
C GLY A 827 -12.41 -53.77 11.85
N THR A 828 -12.50 -54.48 12.97
CA THR A 828 -11.52 -55.34 13.64
C THR A 828 -10.00 -55.06 13.64
N SER A 829 -9.49 -54.83 14.82
CA SER A 829 -8.52 -55.59 15.65
C SER A 829 -7.03 -55.57 15.34
N SER A 830 -6.30 -55.38 16.45
CA SER A 830 -4.97 -55.86 16.85
C SER A 830 -3.79 -54.99 16.41
N GLY A 831 -2.95 -54.49 17.24
CA GLY A 831 -2.36 -54.90 18.48
C GLY A 831 -0.92 -54.39 18.55
N SER A 832 -0.53 -53.94 19.74
CA SER A 832 0.77 -53.94 20.36
C SER A 832 1.80 -52.83 20.03
N ASN A 833 2.04 -52.02 21.02
CA ASN A 833 3.30 -51.76 21.79
C ASN A 833 4.58 -51.38 21.05
N ALA A 834 5.12 -50.25 21.34
CA ALA A 834 6.18 -50.03 22.31
C ALA A 834 6.87 -48.66 22.12
N SER A 835 6.88 -47.88 23.16
CA SER A 835 7.94 -46.90 23.40
C SER A 835 9.23 -47.63 23.85
N PRO A 836 10.39 -47.02 23.70
CA PRO A 836 11.06 -46.56 24.89
C PRO A 836 11.73 -45.21 24.84
N ALA A 837 11.85 -44.69 26.05
CA ALA A 837 12.51 -43.50 26.51
C ALA A 837 14.04 -43.57 26.57
N GLY A 838 14.60 -42.36 26.73
CA GLY A 838 15.86 -42.15 27.49
C GLY A 838 17.04 -41.77 26.57
N HIS A 839 17.83 -40.77 26.75
CA HIS A 839 18.42 -40.20 27.93
C HIS A 839 19.09 -38.87 27.57
N ALA A 840 19.14 -38.03 28.57
CA ALA A 840 19.97 -36.83 28.64
C ALA A 840 21.47 -37.18 28.71
N ASP A 841 22.30 -36.20 28.29
CA ASP A 841 23.45 -35.82 29.08
C ASP A 841 23.96 -34.44 28.76
N ALA A 842 24.12 -33.69 29.82
CA ALA A 842 24.73 -32.36 29.87
C ALA A 842 26.25 -32.50 30.05
N VAL A 843 27.01 -31.62 29.41
CA VAL A 843 28.36 -31.28 29.90
C VAL A 843 28.56 -29.78 29.78
N SER A 844 28.86 -29.20 30.90
CA SER A 844 29.26 -27.83 31.20
C SER A 844 30.77 -27.59 31.04
N ALA A 845 31.10 -26.31 31.13
CA ALA A 845 32.33 -25.63 31.44
C ALA A 845 33.03 -25.03 30.20
N GLY A 846 33.41 -23.80 30.22
CA GLY A 846 33.84 -22.88 31.22
C GLY A 846 34.88 -21.96 30.64
N GLY A 847 34.78 -20.70 30.88
CA GLY A 847 35.82 -19.87 31.36
C GLY A 847 36.63 -19.04 30.38
N ALA A 848 36.56 -17.81 30.61
CA ALA A 848 37.63 -16.83 30.85
C ALA A 848 37.71 -15.63 29.93
N ALA A 849 37.63 -14.53 30.60
CA ALA A 849 37.81 -13.14 30.13
C ALA A 849 39.25 -12.81 29.82
N SER A 850 39.50 -11.82 28.96
CA SER A 850 40.48 -10.76 29.15
C SER A 850 40.22 -9.61 28.23
N SER A 851 39.93 -8.51 28.70
CA SER A 851 40.28 -7.11 28.74
C SER A 851 41.48 -6.64 27.90
N GLN A 852 41.27 -5.47 27.31
CA GLN A 852 42.12 -4.25 27.17
C GLN A 852 42.04 -3.71 25.77
N THR A 853 41.64 -2.52 25.60
CA THR A 853 41.91 -1.10 25.85
C THR A 853 42.54 -0.40 24.64
N ASP A 854 41.91 0.76 24.34
CA ASP A 854 42.45 2.01 23.86
C ASP A 854 43.10 2.14 22.48
N GLY A 855 42.61 3.16 21.81
CA GLY A 855 43.25 3.76 20.65
C GLY A 855 42.35 4.74 19.89
N ALA A 856 42.07 5.90 20.48
CA ALA A 856 41.53 7.04 19.78
C ALA A 856 42.64 7.67 18.91
N ASP A 857 42.36 7.86 17.64
CA ASP A 857 43.09 8.83 16.81
C ASP A 857 42.12 9.65 15.99
N SER A 858 42.13 10.93 16.33
CA SER A 858 41.45 12.04 15.68
C SER A 858 42.15 12.39 14.38
N LEU A 859 41.42 12.56 13.29
CA LEU A 859 41.89 13.20 12.07
C LEU A 859 41.18 14.55 11.85
N PRO A 860 41.87 15.54 11.30
CA PRO A 860 41.48 16.92 11.37
C PRO A 860 40.49 17.34 10.26
N SER A 861 39.62 18.29 10.64
CA SER A 861 38.73 19.00 9.76
C SER A 861 39.48 19.96 8.84
N THR A 862 39.29 19.83 7.54
CA THR A 862 39.49 20.95 6.62
C THR A 862 38.25 21.16 5.79
N GLY A 863 37.61 22.30 5.99
CA GLY A 863 36.45 22.73 5.21
C GLY A 863 36.88 23.23 3.83
N SER A 864 36.07 22.88 2.83
CA SER A 864 35.91 23.71 1.63
C SER A 864 34.47 23.67 1.18
N SER A 865 33.85 24.83 1.19
CA SER A 865 32.51 25.10 0.68
C SER A 865 32.48 24.99 -0.83
N VAL A 866 31.78 24.00 -1.37
CA VAL A 866 31.40 23.95 -2.77
C VAL A 866 29.88 24.02 -2.87
N THR A 867 29.43 24.94 -3.70
CA THR A 867 28.02 25.29 -3.89
C THR A 867 27.19 24.12 -4.44
N TRP A 868 26.39 23.59 -3.57
CA TRP A 868 25.47 22.47 -3.77
C TRP A 868 24.21 22.82 -4.56
N THR A 869 24.07 24.06 -5.04
CA THR A 869 22.84 24.62 -5.61
C THR A 869 22.39 24.02 -6.96
N ALA A 870 23.30 23.47 -7.76
CA ALA A 870 22.94 22.95 -9.08
C ALA A 870 22.42 21.50 -9.04
N LEU A 871 22.93 20.68 -8.12
CA LEU A 871 22.46 19.30 -7.94
C LEU A 871 21.13 19.25 -7.22
N LEU A 872 20.97 20.13 -6.25
CA LEU A 872 19.69 20.35 -5.53
C LEU A 872 18.58 20.82 -6.49
N ALA A 873 18.93 21.58 -7.54
CA ALA A 873 17.96 22.02 -8.54
C ALA A 873 17.52 20.89 -9.49
N ALA A 874 18.40 19.97 -9.85
CA ALA A 874 18.06 18.85 -10.74
C ALA A 874 17.28 17.74 -10.01
N LEU A 875 17.67 17.40 -8.79
CA LEU A 875 16.97 16.43 -7.94
C LEU A 875 15.69 17.03 -7.32
N ALA A 876 15.68 18.32 -6.98
CA ALA A 876 14.49 19.05 -6.58
C ALA A 876 13.47 19.18 -7.72
N ALA A 877 13.91 19.23 -8.99
CA ALA A 877 13.01 19.21 -10.13
C ALA A 877 12.33 17.84 -10.30
N VAL A 878 13.00 16.75 -9.95
CA VAL A 878 12.44 15.38 -10.00
C VAL A 878 11.46 15.13 -8.84
N VAL A 879 11.81 15.59 -7.62
CA VAL A 879 10.91 15.45 -6.44
C VAL A 879 9.82 16.51 -6.42
N LEU A 880 10.10 17.75 -6.86
CA LEU A 880 9.11 18.81 -7.02
C LEU A 880 8.17 18.57 -8.21
N GLY A 881 8.63 17.86 -9.26
CA GLY A 881 7.78 17.43 -10.37
C GLY A 881 6.65 16.53 -9.89
N THR A 882 6.96 15.56 -9.03
CA THR A 882 5.95 14.69 -8.41
C THR A 882 5.10 15.41 -7.36
N GLN A 883 5.68 16.35 -6.60
CA GLN A 883 4.97 17.11 -5.56
C GLN A 883 4.13 18.27 -6.11
N LEU A 884 4.61 18.99 -7.12
CA LEU A 884 3.84 20.03 -7.80
C LEU A 884 2.73 19.45 -8.67
N TRP A 885 2.91 18.22 -9.17
CA TRP A 885 1.89 17.52 -9.93
C TRP A 885 0.69 17.12 -9.05
N THR A 886 0.94 16.64 -7.82
CA THR A 886 -0.14 16.36 -6.84
C THR A 886 -0.74 17.64 -6.25
N ALA A 887 0.06 18.65 -5.90
CA ALA A 887 -0.43 19.90 -5.33
C ALA A 887 -1.17 20.81 -6.35
N GLY A 888 -0.73 20.81 -7.61
CA GLY A 888 -1.40 21.56 -8.69
C GLY A 888 -2.81 21.06 -8.98
N ARG A 889 -3.07 19.77 -8.88
CA ARG A 889 -4.42 19.20 -9.07
C ARG A 889 -5.37 19.49 -7.90
N PHE A 890 -4.89 19.52 -6.67
CA PHE A 890 -5.72 19.89 -5.52
C PHE A 890 -6.06 21.39 -5.50
N GLY A 891 -5.16 22.26 -5.95
CA GLY A 891 -5.42 23.69 -6.06
C GLY A 891 -6.48 24.06 -7.12
N HIS A 892 -6.46 23.44 -8.28
CA HIS A 892 -7.43 23.69 -9.36
C HIS A 892 -8.85 23.15 -9.07
N ARG A 893 -8.99 22.07 -8.31
CA ARG A 893 -10.33 21.57 -7.93
C ARG A 893 -11.02 22.44 -6.86
N ARG A 894 -10.29 23.11 -5.98
CA ARG A 894 -10.87 24.03 -5.00
C ARG A 894 -11.41 25.31 -5.66
N MET A 895 -10.78 25.80 -6.72
CA MET A 895 -11.29 27.00 -7.43
C MET A 895 -12.55 26.75 -8.29
N ARG A 896 -12.81 25.52 -8.74
CA ARG A 896 -14.01 25.19 -9.51
C ARG A 896 -15.27 24.89 -8.67
N ARG A 897 -15.13 24.57 -7.37
CA ARG A 897 -16.28 24.35 -6.48
C ARG A 897 -16.83 25.62 -5.83
N GLY A 898 -16.15 26.76 -5.94
CA GLY A 898 -16.57 28.04 -5.39
C GLY A 898 -17.47 28.91 -6.30
N ALA A 899 -17.72 28.51 -7.56
CA ALA A 899 -18.45 29.34 -8.55
C ALA A 899 -19.85 28.84 -8.91
N GLY A 900 -20.47 27.97 -8.11
CA GLY A 900 -21.74 27.31 -8.46
C GLY A 900 -22.88 27.49 -7.46
N THR A 901 -22.95 28.56 -6.67
CA THR A 901 -24.11 28.76 -5.80
C THR A 901 -24.40 30.27 -5.65
N ILE A 902 -24.89 30.93 -6.71
CA ILE A 902 -25.77 32.10 -6.66
C ILE A 902 -26.59 32.08 -7.97
N ALA A 903 -27.78 31.56 -7.92
CA ALA A 903 -29.00 32.01 -8.56
C ALA A 903 -30.05 30.88 -8.61
N ARG A 904 -31.02 31.01 -7.77
CA ARG A 904 -32.38 30.48 -7.58
C ARG A 904 -32.52 29.44 -6.51
#